data_01a1be2332d2fd06770d0af921d08244
#
_entry.id   01a1be2332d2fd06770d0af921d08244
#
_cell.length_a   1.000
_cell.length_b   1.000
_cell.length_c   1.000
_cell.angle_alpha   90.00
_cell.angle_beta   90.00
_cell.angle_gamma   90.00
#
_symmetry.space_group_name_H-M   'P 1'
#
loop_
_entity.id
_entity.type
_entity.pdbx_description
1 polymer ?
#
loop_
_entity_poly.entity_id
_entity_poly.type
_entity_poly.pdbx_seq_one_letter_code
_entity_poly.pdbx_strand_id
1 'polypeptide(L)'
;MNNENFHPVQTVPPLAHALHHWDEQEKVLRYEYNGTDILTMKIEDGGDTGFRHGSDGTMQSIAYVQQIYVMVEKPLWTTIRFCLSKETVNMRPHRAAGNQGIAAQDGNLLIYGINGLYDAQQDLLIDVNGCEWYWESDRFEETEEHRIAYMKVRLCEKPLFINLRMHYYRNHLGYKYYEPWHRKINKKAAAGWCSWEAFRRDIDEKKITGITTFMEENLKDYGLEYIQVDDGYQKMPLPYRAEGTMKEGWMTCDPEKFPGGHKWIVDTIRSHGFVPAIWTNANITNEDFPKYHPEDVLMKDGEAMRGEWIEFLYSCTEKNLEEQVTPVFEGFRDAGYKYVKIDAIRHLLFDGLHEAVRLGLMSNEEAEQKFRAYMEASKKGMSDDMYYLASWGEMHEVVGLADACRISMDANPTWAGIRMQMFEMARWLHTQRILFVNDPDHVCVRTKPEWAKSVLSLIALSGGLYMLSDTEDAYTEEKLDIIRKTLPPLTSVTAETGALNMDFPAYTWTKLHGFAVQSHETPVEMEDVDLKEAYDMAGIYPTMEDAHPFSTLWSFHFDHAGENWTVMGRFATVPLEASTVGLEQINLDPEAEYHAFDFWKQEYLGTVTGGLECPALELGCCQIIGLRKVQKVPQFIASSRHVSMDAVSVKELSWSGSVLNVELTGAPGMNPVYYFAVPDGFEFCTAEAAGGTCSCRIDKKIIAVDVNFETEQVSLKLKF
;
A
#
# COMPACT_ATOMS: atom_id res chain seq x y z
N MET A 1 -29.80 22.71 1.00
CA MET A 1 -28.86 21.99 0.14
C MET A 1 -29.69 21.15 -0.80
N ASN A 2 -29.76 21.53 -2.05
CA ASN A 2 -30.64 20.91 -3.03
C ASN A 2 -30.00 19.62 -3.56
N ASN A 3 -30.72 18.53 -3.43
CA ASN A 3 -30.37 17.17 -3.85
C ASN A 3 -30.36 16.98 -5.40
N GLU A 4 -29.95 17.97 -6.17
CA GLU A 4 -30.07 17.92 -7.63
C GLU A 4 -28.84 17.39 -8.39
N ASN A 5 -27.79 16.96 -7.69
CA ASN A 5 -26.57 16.47 -8.34
C ASN A 5 -26.35 14.95 -8.23
N PHE A 6 -27.38 14.16 -7.96
CA PHE A 6 -27.28 12.74 -8.23
C PHE A 6 -27.54 12.51 -9.72
N HIS A 7 -26.46 12.30 -10.48
CA HIS A 7 -26.58 11.75 -11.83
C HIS A 7 -27.38 10.46 -11.79
N PRO A 8 -28.35 10.27 -12.68
CA PRO A 8 -29.06 9.00 -12.74
C PRO A 8 -28.03 7.90 -12.95
N VAL A 9 -27.89 7.03 -11.97
CA VAL A 9 -27.15 5.78 -12.10
C VAL A 9 -27.62 5.16 -13.41
N GLN A 10 -26.70 4.95 -14.35
CA GLN A 10 -27.00 4.16 -15.53
C GLN A 10 -27.69 2.91 -15.02
N THR A 11 -28.88 2.65 -15.52
CA THR A 11 -29.67 1.47 -15.16
C THR A 11 -28.82 0.23 -15.47
N VAL A 12 -28.04 -0.19 -14.50
CA VAL A 12 -27.41 -1.50 -14.54
C VAL A 12 -28.53 -2.52 -14.57
N PRO A 13 -28.48 -3.53 -15.43
CA PRO A 13 -29.49 -4.57 -15.47
C PRO A 13 -29.76 -5.07 -14.06
N PRO A 14 -30.99 -5.35 -13.71
CA PRO A 14 -31.35 -5.86 -12.39
C PRO A 14 -30.48 -7.08 -12.07
N LEU A 15 -30.18 -7.28 -10.80
CA LEU A 15 -29.43 -8.39 -10.18
C LEU A 15 -29.95 -9.80 -10.56
N ALA A 16 -30.42 -9.98 -11.77
CA ALA A 16 -30.96 -11.22 -12.31
C ALA A 16 -29.93 -12.37 -12.38
N HIS A 17 -28.70 -12.13 -11.95
CA HIS A 17 -27.59 -13.05 -12.18
C HIS A 17 -26.99 -13.69 -10.92
N ALA A 18 -27.49 -13.35 -9.76
CA ALA A 18 -27.05 -13.98 -8.54
C ALA A 18 -28.17 -14.89 -8.01
N LEU A 19 -27.98 -16.18 -8.13
CA LEU A 19 -28.97 -17.18 -7.77
C LEU A 19 -28.60 -17.84 -6.45
N HIS A 20 -29.57 -17.92 -5.56
CA HIS A 20 -29.45 -18.55 -4.26
C HIS A 20 -30.14 -19.92 -4.30
N HIS A 21 -29.40 -20.99 -3.96
CA HIS A 21 -29.91 -22.36 -3.97
C HIS A 21 -29.67 -23.02 -2.62
N TRP A 22 -30.71 -23.65 -2.09
CA TRP A 22 -30.63 -24.55 -0.94
C TRP A 22 -30.89 -25.98 -1.37
N ASP A 23 -29.89 -26.87 -1.11
CA ASP A 23 -30.03 -28.31 -1.31
C ASP A 23 -30.40 -28.97 0.02
N GLU A 24 -31.66 -29.40 0.13
CA GLU A 24 -32.19 -30.01 1.34
C GLU A 24 -31.58 -31.38 1.64
N GLN A 25 -31.11 -32.11 0.63
CA GLN A 25 -30.53 -33.46 0.82
C GLN A 25 -29.06 -33.38 1.27
N GLU A 26 -28.30 -32.53 0.65
CA GLU A 26 -26.90 -32.35 0.97
C GLU A 26 -26.66 -31.32 2.09
N LYS A 27 -27.70 -30.61 2.50
CA LYS A 27 -27.63 -29.51 3.47
C LYS A 27 -26.61 -28.44 3.07
N VAL A 28 -26.63 -28.06 1.80
CA VAL A 28 -25.71 -27.10 1.23
C VAL A 28 -26.46 -25.87 0.73
N LEU A 29 -26.04 -24.72 1.22
CA LEU A 29 -26.41 -23.41 0.68
C LEU A 29 -25.38 -23.00 -0.37
N ARG A 30 -25.84 -22.69 -1.59
CA ARG A 30 -24.99 -22.20 -2.68
C ARG A 30 -25.48 -20.85 -3.15
N TYR A 31 -24.54 -20.05 -3.57
CA TYR A 31 -24.79 -18.78 -4.20
C TYR A 31 -24.01 -18.71 -5.51
N GLU A 32 -24.73 -18.66 -6.60
CA GLU A 32 -24.18 -18.60 -7.94
C GLU A 32 -24.18 -17.17 -8.46
N TYR A 33 -23.08 -16.74 -9.04
CA TYR A 33 -22.93 -15.47 -9.75
C TYR A 33 -22.20 -15.70 -11.08
N ASN A 34 -22.79 -15.25 -12.19
CA ASN A 34 -22.26 -15.46 -13.53
C ASN A 34 -21.91 -16.92 -13.87
N GLY A 35 -22.69 -17.87 -13.40
CA GLY A 35 -22.49 -19.29 -13.65
C GLY A 35 -21.42 -19.98 -12.77
N THR A 36 -20.94 -19.27 -11.76
CA THR A 36 -19.97 -19.80 -10.80
C THR A 36 -20.56 -19.81 -9.39
N ASP A 37 -20.45 -20.92 -8.68
CA ASP A 37 -20.78 -21.00 -7.25
C ASP A 37 -19.77 -20.20 -6.45
N ILE A 38 -20.00 -18.90 -6.28
CA ILE A 38 -19.08 -17.98 -5.57
C ILE A 38 -19.06 -18.19 -4.07
N LEU A 39 -20.14 -18.75 -3.52
CA LEU A 39 -20.26 -19.05 -2.10
C LEU A 39 -20.93 -20.41 -1.92
N THR A 40 -20.36 -21.24 -1.05
CA THR A 40 -20.92 -22.52 -0.65
C THR A 40 -20.76 -22.72 0.85
N MET A 41 -21.86 -23.04 1.53
CA MET A 41 -21.87 -23.34 2.97
C MET A 41 -22.55 -24.70 3.18
N LYS A 42 -21.85 -25.63 3.81
CA LYS A 42 -22.42 -26.93 4.21
C LYS A 42 -22.73 -26.93 5.70
N ILE A 43 -23.95 -27.32 6.04
CA ILE A 43 -24.39 -27.48 7.43
C ILE A 43 -24.22 -28.96 7.78
N GLU A 44 -23.12 -29.31 8.44
CA GLU A 44 -22.72 -30.72 8.64
C GLU A 44 -23.65 -31.51 9.57
N ASP A 45 -24.40 -30.86 10.44
CA ASP A 45 -25.25 -31.52 11.44
C ASP A 45 -26.72 -31.09 11.34
N GLY A 46 -27.24 -31.04 10.13
CA GLY A 46 -28.49 -30.36 9.78
C GLY A 46 -29.80 -30.98 10.25
N GLY A 47 -29.79 -32.10 10.99
CA GLY A 47 -31.04 -32.81 11.30
C GLY A 47 -31.97 -32.08 12.26
N ASP A 48 -31.46 -31.33 13.22
CA ASP A 48 -32.24 -30.77 14.34
C ASP A 48 -31.67 -29.43 14.84
N THR A 49 -30.97 -28.68 13.97
CA THR A 49 -30.36 -27.39 14.33
C THR A 49 -31.30 -26.20 14.23
N GLY A 50 -32.52 -26.41 13.65
CA GLY A 50 -33.44 -25.29 13.34
C GLY A 50 -32.87 -24.32 12.30
N PHE A 51 -32.14 -24.82 11.32
CA PHE A 51 -31.54 -24.01 10.25
C PHE A 51 -32.60 -23.23 9.47
N ARG A 52 -32.41 -21.93 9.39
CA ARG A 52 -33.25 -21.01 8.62
C ARG A 52 -32.35 -20.14 7.75
N HIS A 53 -32.81 -19.91 6.55
CA HIS A 53 -32.14 -19.05 5.58
C HIS A 53 -33.18 -18.24 4.76
N GLY A 54 -32.72 -17.16 4.20
CA GLY A 54 -33.47 -16.36 3.27
C GLY A 54 -32.56 -15.37 2.56
N SER A 55 -33.08 -14.78 1.51
CA SER A 55 -32.43 -13.69 0.82
C SER A 55 -33.38 -12.50 0.77
N ASP A 56 -32.86 -11.35 1.15
CA ASP A 56 -33.51 -10.08 0.88
C ASP A 56 -32.82 -9.43 -0.30
N GLY A 57 -33.48 -9.43 -1.44
CA GLY A 57 -33.01 -8.78 -2.65
C GLY A 57 -33.46 -7.32 -2.74
N THR A 58 -33.81 -6.68 -1.63
CA THR A 58 -34.11 -5.25 -1.65
C THR A 58 -32.86 -4.47 -2.04
N MET A 59 -32.88 -4.00 -3.25
CA MET A 59 -31.95 -2.97 -3.72
C MET A 59 -32.24 -1.70 -2.91
N GLN A 60 -31.51 -1.48 -1.87
CA GLN A 60 -31.44 -0.14 -1.31
C GLN A 60 -30.78 0.76 -2.34
N SER A 61 -31.40 1.85 -2.61
CA SER A 61 -31.37 2.69 -3.81
C SER A 61 -30.01 3.26 -4.26
N ILE A 62 -28.92 2.98 -3.60
CA ILE A 62 -27.59 3.51 -3.94
C ILE A 62 -26.60 2.38 -4.19
N ALA A 63 -26.85 1.22 -3.64
CA ALA A 63 -25.90 0.15 -3.63
C ALA A 63 -26.58 -1.15 -4.03
N TYR A 64 -26.10 -1.76 -5.08
CA TYR A 64 -26.54 -3.10 -5.48
C TYR A 64 -26.03 -4.11 -4.45
N VAL A 65 -26.78 -4.26 -3.35
CA VAL A 65 -26.50 -5.20 -2.29
C VAL A 65 -27.52 -6.30 -2.32
N GLN A 66 -27.07 -7.52 -2.43
CA GLN A 66 -27.89 -8.67 -2.13
C GLN A 66 -27.47 -9.23 -0.79
N GLN A 67 -28.39 -9.37 0.13
CA GLN A 67 -28.15 -9.88 1.46
C GLN A 67 -28.75 -11.26 1.61
N ILE A 68 -27.95 -12.21 2.05
CA ILE A 68 -28.37 -13.53 2.47
C ILE A 68 -28.29 -13.56 3.99
N TYR A 69 -29.29 -14.15 4.64
CA TYR A 69 -29.21 -14.42 6.07
C TYR A 69 -29.32 -15.93 6.33
N VAL A 70 -28.56 -16.39 7.31
CA VAL A 70 -28.60 -17.74 7.84
C VAL A 70 -28.57 -17.71 9.36
N MET A 71 -29.29 -18.63 9.98
CA MET A 71 -29.34 -18.77 11.44
C MET A 71 -29.68 -20.19 11.84
N VAL A 72 -29.33 -20.56 13.08
CA VAL A 72 -29.64 -21.85 13.68
C VAL A 72 -30.17 -21.66 15.11
N GLU A 73 -31.02 -22.56 15.57
CA GLU A 73 -31.50 -22.53 16.96
C GLU A 73 -30.42 -23.09 17.94
N LYS A 74 -29.63 -24.05 17.49
CA LYS A 74 -28.52 -24.62 18.28
C LYS A 74 -27.19 -24.17 17.69
N PRO A 75 -26.36 -23.44 18.43
CA PRO A 75 -25.09 -22.95 17.92
C PRO A 75 -24.19 -24.06 17.38
N LEU A 76 -23.63 -23.85 16.20
CA LEU A 76 -22.67 -24.75 15.57
C LEU A 76 -21.60 -23.99 14.77
N TRP A 77 -20.41 -24.56 14.64
CA TRP A 77 -19.40 -24.12 13.73
C TRP A 77 -19.60 -24.71 12.35
N THR A 78 -19.50 -23.89 11.32
CA THR A 78 -19.49 -24.31 9.93
C THR A 78 -18.44 -23.56 9.14
N THR A 79 -18.15 -24.01 7.93
CA THR A 79 -17.19 -23.36 7.04
C THR A 79 -17.91 -22.87 5.80
N ILE A 80 -17.65 -21.62 5.44
CA ILE A 80 -18.08 -21.02 4.18
C ILE A 80 -16.88 -21.08 3.23
N ARG A 81 -17.12 -21.63 2.05
CA ARG A 81 -16.16 -21.64 0.96
C ARG A 81 -16.54 -20.53 -0.02
N PHE A 82 -15.58 -19.66 -0.35
CA PHE A 82 -15.71 -18.65 -1.37
C PHE A 82 -14.87 -19.01 -2.58
N CYS A 83 -15.43 -18.84 -3.76
CA CYS A 83 -14.76 -19.11 -5.04
C CYS A 83 -14.82 -17.83 -5.88
N LEU A 84 -13.70 -17.16 -6.03
CA LEU A 84 -13.59 -15.87 -6.69
C LEU A 84 -12.56 -15.96 -7.82
N SER A 85 -12.46 -14.93 -8.64
CA SER A 85 -11.50 -14.94 -9.74
C SER A 85 -10.05 -14.92 -9.24
N LYS A 86 -9.21 -15.74 -9.85
CA LYS A 86 -7.84 -15.99 -9.43
C LYS A 86 -6.98 -14.73 -9.37
N GLU A 87 -7.10 -13.88 -10.36
CA GLU A 87 -6.20 -12.74 -10.52
C GLU A 87 -6.54 -11.54 -9.64
N THR A 88 -7.59 -11.62 -8.84
CA THR A 88 -8.25 -10.42 -8.35
C THR A 88 -8.76 -10.46 -6.95
N VAL A 89 -8.61 -11.58 -6.26
CA VAL A 89 -9.04 -11.67 -4.87
C VAL A 89 -8.08 -10.88 -4.00
N ASN A 90 -8.63 -9.86 -3.37
CA ASN A 90 -7.96 -9.10 -2.35
C ASN A 90 -8.72 -9.33 -1.05
N MET A 91 -8.29 -10.31 -0.30
CA MET A 91 -8.87 -10.59 1.00
C MET A 91 -8.39 -9.53 1.99
N ARG A 92 -9.31 -8.87 2.64
CA ARG A 92 -9.01 -7.86 3.66
C ARG A 92 -9.70 -8.24 4.94
N PRO A 93 -9.05 -9.04 5.77
CA PRO A 93 -9.60 -9.43 7.04
C PRO A 93 -9.51 -8.26 8.02
N HIS A 94 -10.47 -7.35 7.95
CA HIS A 94 -10.63 -6.34 8.98
C HIS A 94 -11.71 -6.79 9.96
N ARG A 95 -11.35 -7.07 11.17
CA ARG A 95 -12.28 -6.95 12.28
C ARG A 95 -12.35 -5.49 12.69
N ALA A 96 -13.09 -4.68 11.98
CA ALA A 96 -13.55 -3.45 12.56
C ALA A 96 -14.59 -3.79 13.64
N ALA A 97 -14.35 -3.42 14.85
CA ALA A 97 -15.33 -3.55 15.91
C ALA A 97 -16.61 -2.80 15.48
N GLY A 98 -17.55 -3.56 14.94
CA GLY A 98 -18.97 -3.21 14.93
C GLY A 98 -19.45 -2.11 13.99
N ASN A 99 -18.62 -1.32 13.35
CA ASN A 99 -19.09 -0.19 12.54
C ASN A 99 -18.56 -0.23 11.12
N GLN A 100 -19.33 -0.82 10.27
CA GLN A 100 -19.23 -0.63 8.84
C GLN A 100 -19.92 0.71 8.50
N GLY A 101 -19.16 1.78 8.48
CA GLY A 101 -19.67 3.09 8.13
C GLY A 101 -18.89 3.65 6.95
N ILE A 102 -19.62 4.18 5.99
CA ILE A 102 -19.08 5.08 4.99
C ILE A 102 -19.49 6.47 5.44
N ALA A 103 -18.56 7.31 5.81
CA ALA A 103 -18.83 8.71 6.06
C ALA A 103 -18.34 9.51 4.85
N ALA A 104 -19.24 10.27 4.24
CA ALA A 104 -18.89 11.26 3.25
C ALA A 104 -18.76 12.62 3.94
N GLN A 105 -17.62 13.26 3.81
CA GLN A 105 -17.41 14.63 4.26
C GLN A 105 -16.66 15.37 3.16
N ASP A 106 -17.18 16.51 2.75
CA ASP A 106 -16.61 17.32 1.68
C ASP A 106 -16.34 16.57 0.37
N GLY A 107 -17.23 15.63 0.01
CA GLY A 107 -17.12 14.82 -1.20
C GLY A 107 -16.15 13.63 -1.08
N ASN A 108 -15.47 13.47 0.03
CA ASN A 108 -14.60 12.33 0.30
C ASN A 108 -15.32 11.24 1.09
N LEU A 109 -15.11 10.00 0.69
CA LEU A 109 -15.66 8.84 1.37
C LEU A 109 -14.65 8.29 2.37
N LEU A 110 -15.03 8.23 3.64
CA LEU A 110 -14.30 7.51 4.67
C LEU A 110 -14.83 6.09 4.78
N ILE A 111 -13.94 5.11 4.64
CA ILE A 111 -14.28 3.71 4.76
C ILE A 111 -13.80 3.24 6.12
N TYR A 112 -14.72 2.81 6.94
CA TYR A 112 -14.41 2.09 8.16
C TYR A 112 -14.26 0.61 7.83
N GLY A 113 -13.24 -0.02 8.41
CA GLY A 113 -12.82 -1.38 8.16
C GLY A 113 -13.91 -2.33 7.68
N ILE A 114 -13.75 -2.82 6.48
CA ILE A 114 -14.66 -3.79 5.88
C ILE A 114 -14.04 -5.16 6.02
N ASN A 115 -14.77 -6.04 6.66
CA ASN A 115 -14.44 -7.44 6.71
C ASN A 115 -15.02 -8.13 5.49
N GLY A 116 -14.20 -8.41 4.48
CA GLY A 116 -14.72 -9.04 3.29
C GLY A 116 -13.69 -9.51 2.31
N LEU A 117 -14.17 -10.23 1.33
CA LEU A 117 -13.44 -10.62 0.14
C LEU A 117 -13.81 -9.67 -0.97
N TYR A 118 -12.82 -9.11 -1.61
CA TYR A 118 -13.02 -8.25 -2.77
C TYR A 118 -12.47 -8.89 -4.03
N ASP A 119 -13.33 -9.13 -5.00
CA ASP A 119 -12.98 -9.58 -6.33
C ASP A 119 -12.84 -8.37 -7.26
N ALA A 120 -11.60 -7.97 -7.54
CA ALA A 120 -11.33 -6.78 -8.34
C ALA A 120 -11.69 -6.96 -9.83
N GLN A 121 -11.73 -8.19 -10.35
CA GLN A 121 -12.14 -8.47 -11.73
C GLN A 121 -13.63 -8.21 -11.95
N GLN A 122 -14.41 -8.39 -10.91
CA GLN A 122 -15.86 -8.24 -10.97
C GLN A 122 -16.36 -6.98 -10.26
N ASP A 123 -15.46 -6.26 -9.59
CA ASP A 123 -15.80 -5.17 -8.66
C ASP A 123 -16.88 -5.62 -7.65
N LEU A 124 -16.65 -6.82 -7.08
CA LEU A 124 -17.56 -7.46 -6.15
C LEU A 124 -16.94 -7.55 -4.76
N LEU A 125 -17.58 -6.93 -3.77
CA LEU A 125 -17.24 -7.15 -2.36
C LEU A 125 -18.25 -8.10 -1.72
N ILE A 126 -17.74 -9.11 -1.03
CA ILE A 126 -18.51 -10.00 -0.18
C ILE A 126 -18.11 -9.72 1.26
N ASP A 127 -19.02 -9.22 2.07
CA ASP A 127 -18.80 -9.00 3.49
C ASP A 127 -19.75 -9.82 4.34
N VAL A 128 -19.34 -10.13 5.57
CA VAL A 128 -20.07 -10.99 6.48
C VAL A 128 -20.17 -10.34 7.85
N ASN A 129 -21.35 -10.34 8.44
CA ASN A 129 -21.56 -9.81 9.78
C ASN A 129 -22.64 -10.57 10.56
N GLY A 130 -22.73 -10.31 11.86
CA GLY A 130 -23.78 -10.84 12.73
C GLY A 130 -23.40 -12.03 13.60
N CYS A 131 -22.37 -12.79 13.25
CA CYS A 131 -21.87 -13.94 14.00
C CYS A 131 -20.38 -13.84 14.27
N GLU A 132 -19.87 -14.70 15.13
CA GLU A 132 -18.45 -14.90 15.37
C GLU A 132 -17.86 -15.69 14.16
N TRP A 133 -16.73 -15.22 13.63
CA TRP A 133 -16.08 -15.85 12.50
C TRP A 133 -14.60 -15.46 12.38
N TYR A 134 -13.83 -16.27 11.66
CA TYR A 134 -12.45 -15.97 11.27
C TYR A 134 -12.11 -16.58 9.90
N TRP A 135 -11.13 -16.01 9.22
CA TRP A 135 -10.59 -16.59 8.00
C TRP A 135 -9.68 -17.75 8.33
N GLU A 136 -9.84 -18.84 7.61
CA GLU A 136 -8.84 -19.93 7.59
C GLU A 136 -7.74 -19.51 6.59
N SER A 137 -6.91 -18.55 6.98
CA SER A 137 -5.90 -17.95 6.09
C SER A 137 -4.77 -18.91 5.69
N ASP A 138 -4.59 -19.99 6.43
CA ASP A 138 -3.71 -21.11 6.10
C ASP A 138 -4.35 -22.13 5.16
N ARG A 139 -5.63 -21.99 4.84
CA ARG A 139 -6.37 -22.85 3.93
C ARG A 139 -6.80 -22.06 2.72
N PHE A 140 -5.95 -22.08 1.72
CA PHE A 140 -6.11 -21.34 0.49
C PHE A 140 -5.87 -22.27 -0.71
N GLU A 141 -6.76 -22.25 -1.67
CA GLU A 141 -6.63 -23.07 -2.87
C GLU A 141 -6.67 -22.19 -4.11
N GLU A 142 -5.79 -22.47 -5.07
CA GLU A 142 -5.82 -21.86 -6.39
C GLU A 142 -6.08 -22.93 -7.46
N THR A 143 -6.98 -22.62 -8.37
CA THR A 143 -7.21 -23.36 -9.60
C THR A 143 -6.69 -22.54 -10.79
N GLU A 144 -6.85 -23.02 -12.01
CA GLU A 144 -6.48 -22.24 -13.20
C GLU A 144 -7.30 -20.95 -13.33
N GLU A 145 -8.54 -20.95 -12.88
CA GLU A 145 -9.49 -19.83 -13.08
C GLU A 145 -9.88 -19.13 -11.78
N HIS A 146 -9.78 -19.83 -10.64
CA HIS A 146 -10.35 -19.35 -9.39
C HIS A 146 -9.37 -19.41 -8.24
N ARG A 147 -9.63 -18.53 -7.29
CA ARG A 147 -9.05 -18.50 -5.96
C ARG A 147 -10.12 -18.87 -4.94
N ILE A 148 -9.81 -19.82 -4.05
CA ILE A 148 -10.76 -20.37 -3.10
C ILE A 148 -10.31 -20.02 -1.69
N ALA A 149 -11.17 -19.31 -0.96
CA ALA A 149 -10.95 -18.95 0.42
C ALA A 149 -11.97 -19.63 1.34
N TYR A 150 -11.58 -19.82 2.58
CA TYR A 150 -12.40 -20.47 3.59
C TYR A 150 -12.57 -19.58 4.81
N MET A 151 -13.78 -19.48 5.30
CA MET A 151 -14.12 -18.75 6.51
C MET A 151 -14.87 -19.68 7.47
N LYS A 152 -14.39 -19.79 8.69
CA LYS A 152 -15.08 -20.50 9.74
C LYS A 152 -16.00 -19.56 10.49
N VAL A 153 -17.24 -19.96 10.68
CA VAL A 153 -18.28 -19.14 11.30
C VAL A 153 -19.07 -19.94 12.32
N ARG A 154 -19.36 -19.30 13.44
CA ARG A 154 -20.23 -19.85 14.46
C ARG A 154 -21.65 -19.36 14.25
N LEU A 155 -22.47 -20.16 13.59
CA LEU A 155 -23.90 -19.90 13.47
C LEU A 155 -24.57 -19.98 14.84
N CYS A 156 -25.57 -19.13 15.07
CA CYS A 156 -26.34 -19.08 16.31
C CYS A 156 -27.74 -18.54 16.03
N GLU A 157 -28.50 -18.27 17.10
CA GLU A 157 -29.85 -17.69 17.00
C GLU A 157 -29.86 -16.27 16.40
N LYS A 158 -28.70 -15.58 16.40
CA LYS A 158 -28.55 -14.32 15.66
C LYS A 158 -28.23 -14.61 14.21
N PRO A 159 -28.86 -13.91 13.27
CA PRO A 159 -28.57 -14.10 11.85
C PRO A 159 -27.13 -13.76 11.51
N LEU A 160 -26.49 -14.63 10.75
CA LEU A 160 -25.35 -14.29 9.94
C LEU A 160 -25.84 -13.61 8.68
N PHE A 161 -25.35 -12.43 8.38
CA PHE A 161 -25.65 -11.74 7.15
C PHE A 161 -24.45 -11.83 6.22
N ILE A 162 -24.68 -12.25 4.98
CA ILE A 162 -23.69 -12.29 3.92
C ILE A 162 -24.17 -11.29 2.87
N ASN A 163 -23.37 -10.24 2.65
CA ASN A 163 -23.71 -9.17 1.74
C ASN A 163 -22.84 -9.26 0.49
N LEU A 164 -23.48 -9.23 -0.65
CA LEU A 164 -22.83 -9.17 -1.96
C LEU A 164 -23.02 -7.76 -2.50
N ARG A 165 -21.91 -7.02 -2.61
CA ARG A 165 -21.92 -5.61 -3.05
C ARG A 165 -21.26 -5.53 -4.41
N MET A 166 -22.09 -5.38 -5.44
CA MET A 166 -21.64 -5.29 -6.82
C MET A 166 -21.25 -3.87 -7.18
N HIS A 167 -20.24 -3.75 -8.05
CA HIS A 167 -19.67 -2.45 -8.43
C HIS A 167 -19.24 -1.63 -7.21
N TYR A 168 -18.53 -2.31 -6.29
CA TYR A 168 -18.23 -1.77 -4.97
C TYR A 168 -17.41 -0.49 -5.03
N TYR A 169 -16.27 -0.50 -5.72
CA TYR A 169 -15.46 0.71 -5.84
C TYR A 169 -16.13 1.79 -6.67
N ARG A 170 -16.74 1.40 -7.78
CA ARG A 170 -17.34 2.36 -8.68
C ARG A 170 -18.59 3.03 -8.09
N ASN A 171 -19.52 2.24 -7.57
CA ASN A 171 -20.85 2.73 -7.18
C ASN A 171 -20.97 2.98 -5.67
N HIS A 172 -20.39 2.12 -4.81
CA HIS A 172 -20.46 2.31 -3.37
C HIS A 172 -19.44 3.34 -2.88
N LEU A 173 -18.21 3.28 -3.41
CA LEU A 173 -17.13 4.16 -2.99
C LEU A 173 -17.01 5.41 -3.86
N GLY A 174 -17.75 5.48 -4.95
CA GLY A 174 -17.81 6.67 -5.81
C GLY A 174 -16.59 6.87 -6.71
N TYR A 175 -15.72 5.87 -6.86
CA TYR A 175 -14.59 5.95 -7.79
C TYR A 175 -15.07 5.74 -9.23
N LYS A 176 -15.71 6.73 -9.79
CA LYS A 176 -16.39 6.64 -11.09
C LYS A 176 -15.49 6.26 -12.26
N TYR A 177 -14.19 6.50 -12.16
CA TYR A 177 -13.18 6.12 -13.14
C TYR A 177 -12.59 4.72 -12.90
N TYR A 178 -13.02 4.05 -11.85
CA TYR A 178 -12.60 2.68 -11.61
C TYR A 178 -13.26 1.74 -12.62
N GLU A 179 -12.43 0.97 -13.30
CA GLU A 179 -12.88 -0.11 -14.17
C GLU A 179 -12.25 -1.42 -13.70
N PRO A 180 -13.07 -2.48 -13.51
CA PRO A 180 -12.56 -3.75 -13.03
C PRO A 180 -11.48 -4.28 -13.96
N TRP A 181 -10.24 -4.22 -13.52
CA TRP A 181 -9.05 -4.80 -14.15
C TRP A 181 -8.86 -4.66 -15.66
N HIS A 182 -9.45 -3.68 -16.32
CA HIS A 182 -9.00 -3.26 -17.65
C HIS A 182 -7.60 -2.66 -17.58
N ARG A 183 -7.23 -2.13 -16.42
CA ARG A 183 -5.90 -1.67 -16.11
C ARG A 183 -5.36 -2.41 -14.91
N LYS A 184 -4.50 -3.38 -15.16
CA LYS A 184 -3.71 -3.98 -14.09
C LYS A 184 -2.75 -2.94 -13.52
N ILE A 185 -2.71 -2.80 -12.20
CA ILE A 185 -1.59 -2.15 -11.53
C ILE A 185 -0.44 -3.16 -11.59
N ASN A 186 0.23 -3.17 -12.73
CA ASN A 186 1.29 -4.13 -13.03
C ASN A 186 2.60 -3.74 -12.39
N LYS A 187 2.73 -2.46 -12.05
CA LYS A 187 3.98 -1.94 -11.52
C LYS A 187 4.06 -2.27 -10.04
N LYS A 188 5.23 -2.75 -9.65
CA LYS A 188 5.58 -2.93 -8.25
C LYS A 188 5.69 -1.56 -7.57
N ALA A 189 5.59 -1.52 -6.24
CA ALA A 189 5.90 -0.32 -5.50
C ALA A 189 7.33 0.11 -5.79
N ALA A 190 7.54 1.38 -6.12
CA ALA A 190 8.88 1.91 -6.31
C ALA A 190 9.62 1.93 -4.97
N ALA A 191 10.89 1.50 -5.00
CA ALA A 191 11.81 1.63 -3.88
C ALA A 191 12.98 2.52 -4.31
N GLY A 192 13.21 3.62 -3.62
CA GLY A 192 14.22 4.57 -4.06
C GLY A 192 14.65 5.58 -2.99
N TRP A 193 15.38 6.55 -3.47
CA TRP A 193 15.80 7.71 -2.71
C TRP A 193 15.39 8.99 -3.46
N CYS A 194 14.95 10.00 -2.71
CA CYS A 194 14.50 11.30 -3.21
C CYS A 194 15.33 12.43 -2.59
N SER A 195 15.63 13.46 -3.37
CA SER A 195 16.47 14.56 -2.93
C SER A 195 15.78 15.59 -2.02
N TRP A 196 14.44 15.56 -1.92
CA TRP A 196 13.70 16.66 -1.30
C TRP A 196 14.03 16.87 0.18
N GLU A 197 13.80 15.88 1.03
CA GLU A 197 14.04 16.01 2.46
C GLU A 197 15.54 16.10 2.82
N ALA A 198 16.40 15.56 1.95
CA ALA A 198 17.83 15.61 2.14
C ALA A 198 18.43 17.00 1.86
N PHE A 199 18.01 17.62 0.76
CA PHE A 199 18.70 18.82 0.24
C PHE A 199 17.76 19.96 -0.12
N ARG A 200 16.46 19.74 -0.17
CA ARG A 200 15.51 20.72 -0.67
C ARG A 200 15.96 21.25 -2.06
N ARG A 201 15.75 22.52 -2.31
CA ARG A 201 16.20 23.16 -3.56
C ARG A 201 17.72 23.32 -3.67
N ASP A 202 18.48 22.97 -2.66
CA ASP A 202 19.94 23.06 -2.67
C ASP A 202 20.62 21.81 -3.26
N ILE A 203 19.93 21.10 -4.10
CA ILE A 203 20.45 19.93 -4.84
C ILE A 203 21.37 20.36 -5.99
N ASP A 204 22.43 19.62 -6.24
CA ASP A 204 23.40 19.85 -7.32
C ASP A 204 24.04 18.54 -7.81
N GLU A 205 24.83 18.61 -8.88
CA GLU A 205 25.53 17.45 -9.45
C GLU A 205 26.43 16.74 -8.45
N LYS A 206 27.12 17.47 -7.56
CA LYS A 206 28.02 16.89 -6.57
C LYS A 206 27.25 16.06 -5.53
N LYS A 207 26.12 16.59 -5.05
CA LYS A 207 25.26 15.90 -4.07
C LYS A 207 24.62 14.66 -4.68
N ILE A 208 24.17 14.75 -5.94
CA ILE A 208 23.62 13.56 -6.66
C ILE A 208 24.71 12.50 -6.82
N THR A 209 25.93 12.87 -7.20
CA THR A 209 27.04 11.90 -7.32
C THR A 209 27.32 11.22 -5.99
N GLY A 210 27.45 11.99 -4.89
CA GLY A 210 27.74 11.45 -3.56
C GLY A 210 26.70 10.46 -3.11
N ILE A 211 25.43 10.89 -3.08
CA ILE A 211 24.36 10.03 -2.59
C ILE A 211 24.12 8.80 -3.48
N THR A 212 24.26 8.94 -4.80
CA THR A 212 24.07 7.81 -5.72
C THR A 212 25.15 6.75 -5.50
N THR A 213 26.41 7.17 -5.31
CA THR A 213 27.51 6.27 -4.93
C THR A 213 27.23 5.58 -3.61
N PHE A 214 26.80 6.34 -2.59
CA PHE A 214 26.48 5.79 -1.28
C PHE A 214 25.36 4.74 -1.35
N MET A 215 24.29 5.03 -2.10
CA MET A 215 23.16 4.11 -2.26
C MET A 215 23.55 2.84 -3.04
N GLU A 216 24.43 2.96 -4.04
CA GLU A 216 24.95 1.80 -4.77
C GLU A 216 25.71 0.86 -3.84
N GLU A 217 26.62 1.41 -3.02
CA GLU A 217 27.45 0.63 -2.10
C GLU A 217 26.67 -0.05 -0.97
N ASN A 218 25.53 0.52 -0.55
CA ASN A 218 24.86 0.10 0.67
C ASN A 218 23.49 -0.56 0.48
N LEU A 219 22.69 -0.16 -0.54
CA LEU A 219 21.28 -0.52 -0.61
C LEU A 219 20.81 -1.07 -1.95
N LYS A 220 21.56 -0.89 -3.03
CA LYS A 220 21.19 -1.37 -4.35
C LYS A 220 20.91 -2.88 -4.37
N ASP A 221 21.82 -3.66 -3.81
CA ASP A 221 21.71 -5.12 -3.77
C ASP A 221 20.51 -5.60 -2.93
N TYR A 222 20.00 -4.75 -2.07
CA TYR A 222 18.81 -5.02 -1.25
C TYR A 222 17.50 -4.65 -1.93
N GLY A 223 17.53 -4.04 -3.12
CA GLY A 223 16.36 -3.74 -3.93
C GLY A 223 15.98 -2.27 -3.97
N LEU A 224 16.89 -1.36 -3.62
CA LEU A 224 16.72 0.06 -3.96
C LEU A 224 16.94 0.25 -5.46
N GLU A 225 15.96 0.83 -6.16
CA GLU A 225 15.98 0.89 -7.63
C GLU A 225 16.02 2.31 -8.20
N TYR A 226 15.39 3.28 -7.53
CA TYR A 226 15.19 4.62 -8.08
C TYR A 226 16.03 5.66 -7.35
N ILE A 227 16.57 6.62 -8.10
CA ILE A 227 17.08 7.89 -7.58
C ILE A 227 16.26 9.01 -8.20
N GLN A 228 15.55 9.73 -7.34
CA GLN A 228 14.67 10.83 -7.75
C GLN A 228 15.32 12.17 -7.45
N VAL A 229 15.45 12.99 -8.48
CA VAL A 229 15.77 14.41 -8.33
C VAL A 229 14.46 15.17 -8.20
N ASP A 230 14.24 15.79 -7.04
CA ASP A 230 13.06 16.57 -6.72
C ASP A 230 13.23 18.05 -7.09
N ASP A 231 12.36 18.94 -6.63
CA ASP A 231 12.39 20.37 -6.90
C ASP A 231 13.77 20.99 -6.61
N GLY A 232 14.26 21.84 -7.51
CA GLY A 232 15.52 22.57 -7.36
C GLY A 232 16.55 22.32 -8.49
N TYR A 233 16.29 21.38 -9.40
CA TYR A 233 17.14 21.16 -10.57
C TYR A 233 16.90 22.16 -11.69
N GLN A 234 15.66 22.61 -11.81
CA GLN A 234 15.21 23.52 -12.87
C GLN A 234 15.67 24.95 -12.59
N LYS A 235 15.92 25.69 -13.66
CA LYS A 235 16.17 27.12 -13.58
C LYS A 235 14.88 27.85 -13.18
N MET A 236 14.96 28.65 -12.15
CA MET A 236 13.83 29.46 -11.69
C MET A 236 14.12 30.96 -11.83
N PRO A 237 13.14 31.77 -12.30
CA PRO A 237 11.87 31.34 -12.88
C PRO A 237 12.10 30.49 -14.16
N LEU A 238 11.17 29.63 -14.47
CA LEU A 238 11.27 28.80 -15.68
C LEU A 238 11.49 29.71 -16.90
N PRO A 239 12.52 29.48 -17.69
CA PRO A 239 12.76 30.29 -18.88
C PRO A 239 11.63 30.09 -19.87
N TYR A 240 11.11 31.19 -20.36
CA TYR A 240 10.03 31.22 -21.32
C TYR A 240 10.27 32.29 -22.37
N ARG A 241 9.97 31.99 -23.62
CA ARG A 241 10.04 32.93 -24.75
C ARG A 241 8.68 32.98 -25.42
N ALA A 242 8.36 34.13 -26.03
CA ALA A 242 7.07 34.35 -26.69
C ALA A 242 6.71 33.26 -27.74
N GLU A 243 7.70 32.64 -28.34
CA GLU A 243 7.55 31.58 -29.35
C GLU A 243 7.88 30.18 -28.78
N GLY A 244 8.16 30.10 -27.48
CA GLY A 244 8.55 28.86 -26.78
C GLY A 244 7.37 28.13 -26.18
N THR A 245 7.64 26.93 -25.66
CA THR A 245 6.70 26.09 -24.94
C THR A 245 7.15 25.87 -23.51
N MET A 246 6.25 25.44 -22.63
CA MET A 246 6.59 25.07 -21.25
C MET A 246 7.60 23.90 -21.18
N LYS A 247 7.69 23.07 -22.22
CA LYS A 247 8.74 22.08 -22.37
C LYS A 247 10.13 22.69 -22.26
N GLU A 248 10.40 23.79 -22.97
CA GLU A 248 11.71 24.44 -22.92
C GLU A 248 12.07 24.90 -21.51
N GLY A 249 11.09 25.40 -20.77
CA GLY A 249 11.25 25.79 -19.37
C GLY A 249 11.68 24.62 -18.50
N TRP A 250 10.90 23.55 -18.51
CA TRP A 250 11.17 22.37 -17.71
C TRP A 250 12.43 21.60 -18.12
N MET A 251 12.81 21.65 -19.38
CA MET A 251 14.04 21.03 -19.89
C MET A 251 15.29 21.90 -19.72
N THR A 252 15.18 23.05 -19.05
CA THR A 252 16.31 23.93 -18.74
C THR A 252 16.69 23.79 -17.24
N CYS A 253 17.78 23.07 -16.99
CA CYS A 253 18.34 22.97 -15.64
C CYS A 253 19.02 24.29 -15.23
N ASP A 254 19.17 24.48 -13.93
CA ASP A 254 19.97 25.56 -13.35
C ASP A 254 21.44 25.33 -13.75
N PRO A 255 22.08 26.25 -14.49
CA PRO A 255 23.42 26.05 -15.02
C PRO A 255 24.53 26.09 -13.97
N GLU A 256 24.26 26.65 -12.78
CA GLU A 256 25.23 26.65 -11.66
C GLU A 256 25.18 25.34 -10.90
N LYS A 257 24.01 24.74 -10.77
CA LYS A 257 23.79 23.48 -10.03
C LYS A 257 23.95 22.25 -10.92
N PHE A 258 23.44 22.31 -12.15
CA PHE A 258 23.41 21.22 -13.13
C PHE A 258 23.93 21.68 -14.48
N PRO A 259 25.23 22.01 -14.61
CA PRO A 259 25.82 22.41 -15.87
C PRO A 259 25.72 21.36 -16.98
N GLY A 260 25.66 20.07 -16.62
CA GLY A 260 25.48 18.97 -17.55
C GLY A 260 24.04 18.69 -17.95
N GLY A 261 23.06 19.35 -17.31
CA GLY A 261 21.64 19.27 -17.59
C GLY A 261 21.02 17.88 -17.36
N HIS A 262 19.83 17.67 -17.89
CA HIS A 262 19.10 16.39 -17.77
C HIS A 262 19.89 15.17 -18.25
N LYS A 263 20.68 15.35 -19.30
CA LYS A 263 21.50 14.25 -19.80
C LYS A 263 22.50 13.77 -18.76
N TRP A 264 23.16 14.69 -18.08
CA TRP A 264 24.11 14.37 -17.03
C TRP A 264 23.40 13.65 -15.84
N ILE A 265 22.24 14.17 -15.42
CA ILE A 265 21.47 13.56 -14.31
C ILE A 265 21.15 12.11 -14.63
N VAL A 266 20.57 11.87 -15.82
CA VAL A 266 20.16 10.53 -16.25
C VAL A 266 21.35 9.59 -16.40
N ASP A 267 22.43 10.04 -17.06
CA ASP A 267 23.61 9.22 -17.30
C ASP A 267 24.32 8.87 -15.99
N THR A 268 24.44 9.82 -15.05
CA THR A 268 25.05 9.58 -13.74
C THR A 268 24.25 8.55 -12.95
N ILE A 269 22.94 8.71 -12.81
CA ILE A 269 22.09 7.76 -12.07
C ILE A 269 22.17 6.36 -12.72
N ARG A 270 22.13 6.27 -14.03
CA ARG A 270 22.24 4.99 -14.75
C ARG A 270 23.59 4.34 -14.63
N SER A 271 24.68 5.11 -14.60
CA SER A 271 26.03 4.56 -14.46
C SER A 271 26.26 3.83 -13.14
N HIS A 272 25.51 4.18 -12.10
CA HIS A 272 25.45 3.49 -10.83
C HIS A 272 24.41 2.35 -10.78
N GLY A 273 23.71 2.09 -11.92
CA GLY A 273 22.75 1.01 -12.05
C GLY A 273 21.38 1.29 -11.43
N PHE A 274 21.03 2.56 -11.21
CA PHE A 274 19.71 2.99 -10.75
C PHE A 274 18.84 3.49 -11.91
N VAL A 275 17.56 3.57 -11.64
CA VAL A 275 16.54 4.11 -12.55
C VAL A 275 16.36 5.60 -12.27
N PRO A 276 16.55 6.48 -13.24
CA PRO A 276 16.40 7.92 -13.04
C PRO A 276 14.93 8.33 -12.92
N ALA A 277 14.66 9.10 -11.88
CA ALA A 277 13.36 9.66 -11.56
C ALA A 277 13.43 11.18 -11.42
N ILE A 278 12.34 11.87 -11.77
CA ILE A 278 12.27 13.33 -11.77
C ILE A 278 10.97 13.83 -11.18
N TRP A 279 11.05 14.96 -10.48
CA TRP A 279 9.90 15.74 -10.02
C TRP A 279 9.51 16.78 -11.06
N THR A 280 8.24 17.11 -11.11
CA THR A 280 7.73 18.27 -11.82
C THR A 280 6.45 18.79 -11.17
N ASN A 281 6.20 20.07 -11.37
CA ASN A 281 4.88 20.68 -11.23
C ASN A 281 4.59 21.38 -12.57
N ALA A 282 4.07 20.63 -13.51
CA ALA A 282 3.85 21.12 -14.86
C ALA A 282 2.79 22.24 -14.97
N ASN A 283 2.15 22.58 -13.84
CA ASN A 283 1.25 23.73 -13.77
C ASN A 283 1.98 25.06 -13.53
N ILE A 284 3.25 25.01 -13.13
CA ILE A 284 4.03 26.25 -12.93
C ILE A 284 4.30 26.87 -14.27
N THR A 285 3.82 28.09 -14.44
CA THR A 285 4.05 28.91 -15.63
C THR A 285 4.85 30.16 -15.27
N ASN A 286 5.52 30.74 -16.24
CA ASN A 286 6.27 31.98 -16.08
C ASN A 286 5.32 33.18 -16.05
N GLU A 287 5.66 34.27 -15.34
CA GLU A 287 4.89 35.52 -15.25
C GLU A 287 4.61 36.18 -16.64
N ASP A 288 5.40 35.88 -17.62
CA ASP A 288 5.20 36.36 -18.98
C ASP A 288 4.31 35.45 -19.82
N PHE A 289 4.06 34.21 -19.36
CA PHE A 289 3.26 33.22 -20.12
C PHE A 289 1.87 33.75 -20.50
N PRO A 290 1.08 34.31 -19.58
CA PRO A 290 -0.26 34.83 -19.92
C PRO A 290 -0.24 36.01 -20.90
N LYS A 291 0.87 36.75 -20.99
CA LYS A 291 1.00 37.88 -21.90
C LYS A 291 1.13 37.43 -23.36
N TYR A 292 1.79 36.27 -23.56
CA TYR A 292 2.03 35.72 -24.89
C TYR A 292 1.00 34.65 -25.27
N HIS A 293 0.43 33.97 -24.27
CA HIS A 293 -0.53 32.88 -24.44
C HIS A 293 -1.77 33.03 -23.56
N PRO A 294 -2.53 34.15 -23.72
CA PRO A 294 -3.74 34.36 -22.93
C PRO A 294 -4.82 33.29 -23.17
N GLU A 295 -4.82 32.63 -24.31
CA GLU A 295 -5.73 31.52 -24.64
C GLU A 295 -5.39 30.21 -23.90
N ASP A 296 -4.17 30.09 -23.39
CA ASP A 296 -3.69 28.90 -22.71
C ASP A 296 -3.89 28.95 -21.18
N VAL A 297 -4.38 30.08 -20.67
CA VAL A 297 -4.68 30.27 -19.24
C VAL A 297 -6.16 30.57 -19.00
N LEU A 298 -6.64 30.25 -17.81
CA LEU A 298 -7.97 30.69 -17.41
C LEU A 298 -7.97 32.18 -17.12
N MET A 299 -8.90 32.89 -17.73
CA MET A 299 -9.03 34.33 -17.62
C MET A 299 -10.31 34.70 -16.87
N LYS A 300 -10.24 35.72 -16.00
CA LYS A 300 -11.37 36.36 -15.34
C LYS A 300 -11.25 37.88 -15.47
N ASP A 301 -12.25 38.51 -15.98
CA ASP A 301 -12.31 39.98 -16.14
C ASP A 301 -11.08 40.58 -16.85
N GLY A 302 -10.45 39.81 -17.75
CA GLY A 302 -9.26 40.23 -18.49
C GLY A 302 -7.92 39.96 -17.78
N GLU A 303 -7.94 39.38 -16.59
CA GLU A 303 -6.76 38.96 -15.82
C GLU A 303 -6.62 37.46 -15.78
N ALA A 304 -5.38 36.94 -15.80
CA ALA A 304 -5.10 35.54 -15.67
C ALA A 304 -5.34 35.07 -14.24
N MET A 305 -6.08 33.98 -14.07
CA MET A 305 -6.34 33.37 -12.76
C MET A 305 -5.08 32.71 -12.22
N ARG A 306 -4.88 32.88 -10.91
CA ARG A 306 -3.79 32.24 -10.15
C ARG A 306 -4.34 31.25 -9.18
N GLY A 307 -3.61 30.17 -8.99
CA GLY A 307 -3.81 29.20 -7.92
C GLY A 307 -2.62 29.19 -6.97
N GLU A 308 -2.82 28.63 -5.80
CA GLU A 308 -1.74 28.41 -4.85
C GLU A 308 -0.76 27.37 -5.41
N TRP A 309 0.55 27.61 -5.32
CA TRP A 309 1.61 26.71 -5.81
C TRP A 309 1.70 26.50 -7.34
N ILE A 310 0.77 26.95 -8.12
CA ILE A 310 0.70 26.72 -9.57
C ILE A 310 0.78 28.00 -10.40
N GLU A 311 0.97 29.14 -9.77
CA GLU A 311 0.95 30.48 -10.37
C GLU A 311 -0.28 30.72 -11.24
N PHE A 312 -0.26 30.32 -12.52
CA PHE A 312 -1.39 30.47 -13.43
C PHE A 312 -2.07 29.13 -13.73
N LEU A 313 -3.36 29.19 -13.91
CA LEU A 313 -4.18 28.04 -14.28
C LEU A 313 -4.19 27.82 -15.78
N TYR A 314 -3.83 26.63 -16.21
CA TYR A 314 -4.03 26.26 -17.61
C TYR A 314 -5.52 26.26 -17.97
N SER A 315 -5.82 26.68 -19.21
CA SER A 315 -7.17 26.62 -19.75
C SER A 315 -7.68 25.19 -19.95
N CYS A 316 -6.78 24.22 -19.98
CA CYS A 316 -7.03 22.81 -20.24
C CYS A 316 -7.92 22.57 -21.47
N THR A 317 -7.75 23.35 -22.52
CA THR A 317 -8.29 23.05 -23.83
C THR A 317 -7.46 21.97 -24.51
N GLU A 318 -8.03 21.24 -25.43
CA GLU A 318 -7.29 20.20 -26.17
C GLU A 318 -5.99 20.74 -26.79
N LYS A 319 -6.05 21.91 -27.44
CA LYS A 319 -4.90 22.58 -27.99
C LYS A 319 -3.85 22.92 -26.93
N ASN A 320 -4.25 23.52 -25.82
CA ASN A 320 -3.34 23.87 -24.72
C ASN A 320 -2.65 22.63 -24.16
N LEU A 321 -3.40 21.55 -23.95
CA LEU A 321 -2.85 20.29 -23.42
C LEU A 321 -1.85 19.65 -24.39
N GLU A 322 -2.11 19.69 -25.71
CA GLU A 322 -1.22 19.15 -26.72
C GLU A 322 0.03 20.00 -26.95
N GLU A 323 -0.07 21.31 -26.88
CA GLU A 323 1.04 22.22 -27.17
C GLU A 323 1.89 22.55 -25.93
N GLN A 324 1.32 22.55 -24.73
CA GLN A 324 2.02 22.99 -23.51
C GLN A 324 2.25 21.88 -22.50
N VAL A 325 1.32 20.95 -22.29
CA VAL A 325 1.42 19.92 -21.23
C VAL A 325 2.10 18.65 -21.74
N THR A 326 1.53 18.00 -22.73
CA THR A 326 2.08 16.73 -23.28
C THR A 326 3.57 16.82 -23.62
N PRO A 327 4.07 17.90 -24.27
CA PRO A 327 5.47 18.01 -24.63
C PRO A 327 6.45 18.07 -23.44
N VAL A 328 6.02 18.52 -22.26
CA VAL A 328 6.85 18.49 -21.05
C VAL A 328 7.21 17.04 -20.70
N PHE A 329 6.20 16.18 -20.64
CA PHE A 329 6.39 14.76 -20.30
C PHE A 329 7.11 13.98 -21.39
N GLU A 330 6.91 14.33 -22.66
CA GLU A 330 7.74 13.84 -23.76
C GLU A 330 9.21 14.23 -23.58
N GLY A 331 9.47 15.45 -23.13
CA GLY A 331 10.81 15.92 -22.81
C GLY A 331 11.49 15.04 -21.75
N PHE A 332 10.81 14.73 -20.66
CA PHE A 332 11.35 13.83 -19.61
C PHE A 332 11.54 12.41 -20.13
N ARG A 333 10.58 11.87 -20.89
CA ARG A 333 10.72 10.56 -21.55
C ARG A 333 11.96 10.52 -22.46
N ASP A 334 12.10 11.51 -23.33
CA ASP A 334 13.16 11.59 -24.32
C ASP A 334 14.55 11.83 -23.67
N ALA A 335 14.59 12.55 -22.54
CA ALA A 335 15.79 12.66 -21.71
C ALA A 335 16.19 11.33 -21.06
N GLY A 336 15.24 10.39 -20.92
CA GLY A 336 15.49 9.05 -20.45
C GLY A 336 15.03 8.74 -19.03
N TYR A 337 14.25 9.58 -18.41
CA TYR A 337 13.62 9.27 -17.13
C TYR A 337 12.61 8.14 -17.27
N LYS A 338 12.46 7.37 -16.20
CA LYS A 338 11.52 6.24 -16.11
C LYS A 338 10.51 6.36 -14.97
N TYR A 339 10.54 7.47 -14.25
CA TYR A 339 9.61 7.80 -13.18
C TYR A 339 9.44 9.32 -13.15
N VAL A 340 8.20 9.76 -13.05
CA VAL A 340 7.84 11.18 -12.89
C VAL A 340 6.90 11.33 -11.69
N LYS A 341 7.29 12.17 -10.75
CA LYS A 341 6.42 12.68 -9.68
C LYS A 341 5.82 14.00 -10.15
N ILE A 342 4.50 14.03 -10.29
CA ILE A 342 3.76 15.26 -10.59
C ILE A 342 3.20 15.79 -9.28
N ASP A 343 3.68 16.96 -8.88
CA ASP A 343 3.30 17.58 -7.62
C ASP A 343 2.23 18.66 -7.79
N ALA A 344 1.62 19.05 -6.67
CA ALA A 344 0.64 20.10 -6.54
C ALA A 344 -0.62 19.96 -7.43
N ILE A 345 -0.91 18.76 -7.90
CA ILE A 345 -2.08 18.50 -8.78
C ILE A 345 -3.41 18.86 -8.11
N ARG A 346 -3.51 18.69 -6.78
CA ARG A 346 -4.71 19.11 -6.04
C ARG A 346 -4.96 20.61 -6.11
N HIS A 347 -3.91 21.42 -6.22
CA HIS A 347 -4.06 22.87 -6.35
C HIS A 347 -4.64 23.24 -7.71
N LEU A 348 -4.33 22.48 -8.77
CA LEU A 348 -5.02 22.66 -10.04
C LEU A 348 -6.53 22.42 -9.90
N LEU A 349 -6.93 21.34 -9.19
CA LEU A 349 -8.35 21.01 -9.04
C LEU A 349 -9.04 21.90 -8.00
N PHE A 350 -8.57 21.90 -6.75
CA PHE A 350 -9.31 22.49 -5.64
C PHE A 350 -9.16 24.01 -5.53
N ASP A 351 -7.94 24.50 -5.60
CA ASP A 351 -7.69 25.95 -5.47
C ASP A 351 -7.83 26.67 -6.82
N GLY A 352 -7.72 25.94 -7.90
CA GLY A 352 -7.79 26.47 -9.25
C GLY A 352 -9.15 26.27 -9.92
N LEU A 353 -9.42 25.07 -10.43
CA LEU A 353 -10.63 24.83 -11.22
C LEU A 353 -11.92 24.96 -10.40
N HIS A 354 -11.92 24.50 -9.14
CA HIS A 354 -13.10 24.72 -8.27
C HIS A 354 -13.26 26.19 -7.86
N GLU A 355 -12.18 26.97 -7.80
CA GLU A 355 -12.32 28.43 -7.66
C GLU A 355 -13.02 29.02 -8.90
N ALA A 356 -12.65 28.59 -10.10
CA ALA A 356 -13.34 29.02 -11.30
C ALA A 356 -14.83 28.62 -11.29
N VAL A 357 -15.17 27.47 -10.72
CA VAL A 357 -16.58 27.08 -10.49
C VAL A 357 -17.27 28.03 -9.52
N ARG A 358 -16.65 28.36 -8.39
CA ARG A 358 -17.20 29.32 -7.40
C ARG A 358 -17.44 30.71 -8.01
N LEU A 359 -16.62 31.09 -8.98
CA LEU A 359 -16.74 32.35 -9.70
C LEU A 359 -17.75 32.27 -10.87
N GLY A 360 -18.38 31.13 -11.10
CA GLY A 360 -19.37 30.94 -12.16
C GLY A 360 -18.79 30.85 -13.57
N LEU A 361 -17.50 30.56 -13.71
CA LEU A 361 -16.83 30.47 -15.00
C LEU A 361 -17.00 29.10 -15.67
N MET A 362 -17.28 28.07 -14.89
CA MET A 362 -17.54 26.71 -15.35
C MET A 362 -18.37 25.91 -14.35
N SER A 363 -18.84 24.74 -14.74
CA SER A 363 -19.51 23.78 -13.86
C SER A 363 -18.52 22.88 -13.13
N ASN A 364 -18.96 22.18 -12.05
CA ASN A 364 -18.13 21.18 -11.37
C ASN A 364 -17.71 20.04 -12.32
N GLU A 365 -18.63 19.61 -13.17
CA GLU A 365 -18.36 18.57 -14.15
C GLU A 365 -17.29 19.00 -15.15
N GLU A 366 -17.35 20.23 -15.62
CA GLU A 366 -16.34 20.79 -16.52
C GLU A 366 -14.96 20.91 -15.84
N ALA A 367 -14.93 21.36 -14.58
CA ALA A 367 -13.70 21.43 -13.79
C ALA A 367 -13.03 20.06 -13.66
N GLU A 368 -13.81 19.04 -13.34
CA GLU A 368 -13.30 17.68 -13.23
C GLU A 368 -12.84 17.11 -14.59
N GLN A 369 -13.60 17.34 -15.65
CA GLN A 369 -13.20 16.93 -17.01
C GLN A 369 -11.88 17.61 -17.44
N LYS A 370 -11.71 18.88 -17.15
CA LYS A 370 -10.48 19.63 -17.42
C LYS A 370 -9.29 19.07 -16.63
N PHE A 371 -9.48 18.79 -15.35
CA PHE A 371 -8.45 18.16 -14.54
C PHE A 371 -8.07 16.77 -15.07
N ARG A 372 -9.07 15.96 -15.37
CA ARG A 372 -8.86 14.63 -15.95
C ARG A 372 -8.10 14.70 -17.26
N ALA A 373 -8.49 15.61 -18.15
CA ALA A 373 -7.82 15.84 -19.44
C ALA A 373 -6.34 16.26 -19.25
N TYR A 374 -6.04 17.08 -18.23
CA TYR A 374 -4.67 17.43 -17.88
C TYR A 374 -3.85 16.18 -17.49
N MET A 375 -4.41 15.33 -16.64
CA MET A 375 -3.74 14.11 -16.21
C MET A 375 -3.55 13.12 -17.38
N GLU A 376 -4.52 13.03 -18.28
CA GLU A 376 -4.44 12.21 -19.49
C GLU A 376 -3.38 12.73 -20.47
N ALA A 377 -3.28 14.05 -20.65
CA ALA A 377 -2.26 14.68 -21.48
C ALA A 377 -0.85 14.44 -20.91
N SER A 378 -0.69 14.52 -19.60
CA SER A 378 0.55 14.19 -18.91
C SER A 378 0.93 12.72 -19.17
N LYS A 379 -0.01 11.81 -19.00
CA LYS A 379 0.20 10.37 -19.25
C LYS A 379 0.51 10.08 -20.72
N LYS A 380 -0.13 10.78 -21.66
CA LYS A 380 0.11 10.66 -23.11
C LYS A 380 1.56 10.98 -23.48
N GLY A 381 2.18 11.96 -22.82
CA GLY A 381 3.59 12.33 -23.05
C GLY A 381 4.59 11.30 -22.49
N MET A 382 4.17 10.47 -21.54
CA MET A 382 4.98 9.42 -20.95
C MET A 382 4.92 8.12 -21.77
N SER A 383 5.90 7.24 -21.61
CA SER A 383 5.81 5.86 -22.11
C SER A 383 5.15 4.94 -21.06
N ASP A 384 4.63 3.80 -21.51
CA ASP A 384 3.91 2.85 -20.61
C ASP A 384 4.81 2.27 -19.51
N ASP A 385 6.12 2.19 -19.75
CA ASP A 385 7.12 1.74 -18.79
C ASP A 385 7.56 2.82 -17.79
N MET A 386 7.14 4.07 -17.96
CA MET A 386 7.39 5.13 -16.99
C MET A 386 6.42 5.04 -15.82
N TYR A 387 6.97 5.18 -14.61
CA TYR A 387 6.21 5.22 -13.39
C TYR A 387 5.59 6.61 -13.20
N TYR A 388 4.30 6.66 -12.93
CA TYR A 388 3.54 7.88 -12.77
C TYR A 388 3.06 8.03 -11.32
N LEU A 389 3.70 8.89 -10.55
CA LEU A 389 3.26 9.26 -9.21
C LEU A 389 2.45 10.56 -9.24
N ALA A 390 1.18 10.46 -8.86
CA ALA A 390 0.33 11.61 -8.56
C ALA A 390 0.58 12.05 -7.12
N SER A 391 1.20 13.23 -6.94
CA SER A 391 1.56 13.74 -5.61
C SER A 391 0.58 14.81 -5.12
N TRP A 392 0.46 14.88 -3.82
CA TRP A 392 -0.37 15.80 -3.03
C TRP A 392 -1.84 15.41 -2.88
N GLY A 393 -2.05 14.32 -2.17
CA GLY A 393 -3.34 13.82 -1.72
C GLY A 393 -3.97 12.83 -2.70
N GLU A 394 -4.69 11.90 -2.14
CA GLU A 394 -5.47 10.94 -2.88
C GLU A 394 -6.56 11.64 -3.66
N MET A 395 -6.75 11.23 -4.89
CA MET A 395 -7.70 11.86 -5.79
C MET A 395 -8.44 10.79 -6.60
N HIS A 396 -9.75 10.89 -6.59
CA HIS A 396 -10.62 10.03 -7.40
C HIS A 396 -10.32 10.20 -8.90
N GLU A 397 -9.96 11.39 -9.29
CA GLU A 397 -9.77 11.79 -10.68
C GLU A 397 -8.49 11.22 -11.32
N VAL A 398 -7.54 10.69 -10.53
CA VAL A 398 -6.33 10.06 -11.07
C VAL A 398 -6.44 8.54 -11.21
N VAL A 399 -7.54 7.96 -10.72
CA VAL A 399 -7.81 6.52 -10.85
C VAL A 399 -7.77 6.10 -12.31
N GLY A 400 -7.02 5.03 -12.60
CA GLY A 400 -6.81 4.52 -13.95
C GLY A 400 -5.72 5.23 -14.76
N LEU A 401 -5.09 6.30 -14.26
CA LEU A 401 -3.99 7.02 -14.91
C LEU A 401 -2.68 6.90 -14.14
N ALA A 402 -2.70 7.21 -12.84
CA ALA A 402 -1.52 7.11 -12.00
C ALA A 402 -1.19 5.66 -11.62
N ASP A 403 0.10 5.35 -11.50
CA ASP A 403 0.59 4.07 -10.98
C ASP A 403 0.65 4.09 -9.46
N ALA A 404 0.99 5.25 -8.88
CA ALA A 404 0.93 5.51 -7.45
C ALA A 404 0.26 6.86 -7.16
N CYS A 405 -0.30 6.97 -5.97
CA CYS A 405 -0.91 8.20 -5.50
C CYS A 405 -0.48 8.49 -4.07
N ARG A 406 -0.12 9.74 -3.81
CA ARG A 406 0.25 10.22 -2.49
C ARG A 406 -0.98 10.24 -1.57
N ILE A 407 -0.91 9.52 -0.49
CA ILE A 407 -2.01 9.38 0.49
C ILE A 407 -1.76 10.15 1.79
N SER A 408 -0.55 10.60 2.03
CA SER A 408 -0.13 11.28 3.25
C SER A 408 0.33 12.71 2.97
N MET A 409 0.53 13.47 4.03
CA MET A 409 1.17 14.78 3.98
C MET A 409 2.67 14.65 3.70
N ASP A 410 3.35 15.78 3.47
CA ASP A 410 4.80 15.80 3.33
C ASP A 410 5.49 15.21 4.56
N ALA A 411 6.56 14.49 4.31
CA ALA A 411 7.30 13.78 5.34
C ALA A 411 7.84 14.74 6.40
N ASN A 412 7.76 14.29 7.64
CA ASN A 412 8.34 14.99 8.76
C ASN A 412 9.05 13.94 9.66
N PRO A 413 10.35 14.13 10.00
CA PRO A 413 11.11 13.16 10.80
C PRO A 413 10.73 13.13 12.28
N THR A 414 9.62 13.76 12.66
CA THR A 414 9.05 13.68 14.01
C THR A 414 8.20 12.44 14.19
N TRP A 415 7.97 12.06 15.44
CA TRP A 415 7.01 10.99 15.72
C TRP A 415 5.60 11.32 15.22
N ALA A 416 5.19 12.59 15.30
CA ALA A 416 3.91 13.04 14.78
C ALA A 416 3.80 12.79 13.27
N GLY A 417 4.82 13.13 12.49
CA GLY A 417 4.86 12.89 11.05
C GLY A 417 4.85 11.40 10.70
N ILE A 418 5.70 10.61 11.33
CA ILE A 418 5.78 9.15 11.14
C ILE A 418 4.46 8.48 11.51
N ARG A 419 3.90 8.84 12.65
CA ARG A 419 2.60 8.33 13.08
C ARG A 419 1.50 8.66 12.08
N MET A 420 1.54 9.87 11.48
CA MET A 420 0.59 10.25 10.43
C MET A 420 0.75 9.40 9.18
N GLN A 421 1.96 9.13 8.72
CA GLN A 421 2.20 8.21 7.60
C GLN A 421 1.58 6.84 7.88
N MET A 422 1.81 6.28 9.06
CA MET A 422 1.24 4.99 9.46
C MET A 422 -0.29 5.02 9.53
N PHE A 423 -0.86 6.11 10.00
CA PHE A 423 -2.32 6.32 10.04
C PHE A 423 -2.92 6.37 8.64
N GLU A 424 -2.34 7.16 7.74
CA GLU A 424 -2.84 7.27 6.37
C GLU A 424 -2.70 5.95 5.60
N MET A 425 -1.63 5.19 5.86
CA MET A 425 -1.50 3.84 5.29
C MET A 425 -2.63 2.91 5.75
N ALA A 426 -3.02 2.98 7.02
CA ALA A 426 -4.15 2.21 7.52
C ALA A 426 -5.47 2.68 6.91
N ARG A 427 -5.68 3.99 6.86
CA ARG A 427 -6.91 4.61 6.37
C ARG A 427 -7.15 4.35 4.90
N TRP A 428 -6.11 4.45 4.07
CA TRP A 428 -6.18 4.24 2.62
C TRP A 428 -5.83 2.81 2.20
N LEU A 429 -5.82 1.86 3.12
CA LEU A 429 -5.49 0.48 2.80
C LEU A 429 -6.39 -0.11 1.71
N HIS A 430 -7.65 0.31 1.65
CA HIS A 430 -8.60 -0.12 0.63
C HIS A 430 -8.24 0.33 -0.80
N THR A 431 -7.42 1.36 -0.97
CA THR A 431 -6.96 1.82 -2.29
C THR A 431 -5.69 1.10 -2.74
N GLN A 432 -4.95 0.53 -1.77
CA GLN A 432 -3.65 -0.10 -2.02
C GLN A 432 -3.74 -1.21 -3.06
N ARG A 433 -3.07 -0.99 -4.17
CA ARG A 433 -2.98 -1.91 -5.32
C ARG A 433 -4.33 -2.29 -5.99
N ILE A 434 -5.40 -1.62 -5.63
CA ILE A 434 -6.69 -1.71 -6.31
C ILE A 434 -6.84 -0.51 -7.24
N LEU A 435 -6.64 0.68 -6.73
CA LEU A 435 -6.71 1.92 -7.49
C LEU A 435 -5.32 2.37 -7.96
N PHE A 436 -4.35 2.30 -7.09
CA PHE A 436 -2.93 2.67 -7.30
C PHE A 436 -2.07 2.07 -6.19
N VAL A 437 -0.75 2.23 -6.27
CA VAL A 437 0.15 2.00 -5.14
C VAL A 437 0.07 3.20 -4.21
N ASN A 438 -0.17 2.97 -2.92
CA ASN A 438 -0.20 4.03 -1.93
C ASN A 438 1.19 4.57 -1.66
N ASP A 439 1.34 5.89 -1.74
CA ASP A 439 2.56 6.61 -1.40
C ASP A 439 2.38 7.33 -0.05
N PRO A 440 3.00 6.84 1.04
CA PRO A 440 2.94 7.53 2.33
C PRO A 440 3.89 8.72 2.43
N ASP A 441 4.54 9.11 1.33
CA ASP A 441 5.65 10.04 1.22
C ASP A 441 7.00 9.46 1.70
N HIS A 442 8.02 10.31 1.68
CA HIS A 442 9.38 9.96 2.00
C HIS A 442 9.54 9.47 3.45
N VAL A 443 10.41 8.52 3.66
CA VAL A 443 10.81 8.11 5.01
C VAL A 443 12.16 8.72 5.34
N CYS A 444 12.13 9.57 6.36
CA CYS A 444 13.34 10.17 6.91
C CYS A 444 13.83 9.34 8.08
N VAL A 445 15.03 8.77 7.95
CA VAL A 445 15.65 7.95 9.01
C VAL A 445 16.51 8.76 9.97
N ARG A 446 16.62 10.09 9.79
CA ARG A 446 17.17 11.02 10.80
C ARG A 446 16.20 11.17 11.98
N THR A 447 15.80 10.06 12.54
CA THR A 447 14.87 9.91 13.65
C THR A 447 15.34 8.78 14.55
N LYS A 448 14.59 8.44 15.60
CA LYS A 448 14.91 7.29 16.45
C LYS A 448 14.88 5.98 15.64
N PRO A 449 15.84 5.07 15.81
CA PRO A 449 15.86 3.80 15.07
C PRO A 449 14.56 2.99 15.22
N GLU A 450 13.93 3.02 16.40
CA GLU A 450 12.67 2.31 16.66
C GLU A 450 11.52 2.86 15.80
N TRP A 451 11.48 4.17 15.57
CA TRP A 451 10.46 4.82 14.77
C TRP A 451 10.64 4.49 13.28
N ALA A 452 11.90 4.58 12.81
CA ALA A 452 12.25 4.16 11.46
C ALA A 452 11.90 2.67 11.24
N LYS A 453 12.24 1.81 12.21
CA LYS A 453 11.91 0.39 12.19
C LYS A 453 10.41 0.14 12.03
N SER A 454 9.59 0.87 12.78
CA SER A 454 8.14 0.73 12.74
C SER A 454 7.56 1.12 11.37
N VAL A 455 7.84 2.33 10.89
CA VAL A 455 7.26 2.81 9.62
C VAL A 455 7.78 2.01 8.43
N LEU A 456 9.09 1.70 8.37
CA LEU A 456 9.66 0.92 7.28
C LEU A 456 9.16 -0.53 7.27
N SER A 457 8.95 -1.14 8.44
CA SER A 457 8.32 -2.46 8.52
C SER A 457 6.89 -2.44 7.96
N LEU A 458 6.12 -1.41 8.29
CA LEU A 458 4.75 -1.28 7.81
C LEU A 458 4.69 -1.05 6.30
N ILE A 459 5.54 -0.15 5.76
CA ILE A 459 5.62 0.09 4.31
C ILE A 459 6.03 -1.18 3.57
N ALA A 460 7.07 -1.86 4.06
CA ALA A 460 7.58 -3.08 3.44
C ALA A 460 6.52 -4.19 3.38
N LEU A 461 5.80 -4.43 4.49
CA LEU A 461 4.80 -5.47 4.60
C LEU A 461 3.50 -5.15 3.85
N SER A 462 3.09 -3.88 3.80
CA SER A 462 1.90 -3.45 3.07
C SER A 462 2.13 -3.22 1.58
N GLY A 463 3.39 -3.17 1.13
CA GLY A 463 3.74 -2.96 -0.28
C GLY A 463 3.49 -1.52 -0.77
N GLY A 464 3.56 -0.54 0.12
CA GLY A 464 3.52 0.88 -0.23
C GLY A 464 4.79 1.36 -0.94
N LEU A 465 4.73 2.55 -1.51
CA LEU A 465 5.90 3.20 -2.09
C LEU A 465 6.97 3.42 -1.02
N TYR A 466 8.22 3.07 -1.32
CA TYR A 466 9.32 3.10 -0.36
C TYR A 466 10.40 4.08 -0.81
N MET A 467 10.30 5.33 -0.38
CA MET A 467 11.24 6.38 -0.78
C MET A 467 11.98 6.94 0.43
N LEU A 468 13.29 6.73 0.49
CA LEU A 468 14.17 7.36 1.48
C LEU A 468 14.47 8.81 1.08
N SER A 469 14.77 9.68 2.03
CA SER A 469 15.10 11.07 1.71
C SER A 469 15.94 11.74 2.80
N ASP A 470 17.12 11.21 3.04
CA ASP A 470 18.09 11.79 3.98
C ASP A 470 19.46 11.96 3.31
N THR A 471 20.33 12.73 3.94
CA THR A 471 21.75 12.83 3.62
C THR A 471 22.52 11.60 4.12
N GLU A 472 23.71 11.36 3.57
CA GLU A 472 24.51 10.16 3.84
C GLU A 472 24.80 9.94 5.35
N ASP A 473 25.01 11.02 6.09
CA ASP A 473 25.33 10.99 7.53
C ASP A 473 24.17 10.50 8.41
N ALA A 474 22.93 10.54 7.92
CA ALA A 474 21.79 10.00 8.63
C ALA A 474 21.72 8.47 8.59
N TYR A 475 22.40 7.83 7.65
CA TYR A 475 22.38 6.39 7.44
C TYR A 475 23.45 5.67 8.26
N THR A 476 23.30 5.63 9.58
CA THR A 476 24.17 4.82 10.45
C THR A 476 24.02 3.32 10.14
N GLU A 477 25.01 2.49 10.53
CA GLU A 477 24.92 1.04 10.25
C GLU A 477 23.67 0.38 10.86
N GLU A 478 23.22 0.84 12.03
CA GLU A 478 21.97 0.38 12.64
C GLU A 478 20.77 0.68 11.74
N LYS A 479 20.70 1.90 11.17
CA LYS A 479 19.61 2.30 10.28
C LYS A 479 19.72 1.61 8.92
N LEU A 480 20.91 1.41 8.40
CA LEU A 480 21.14 0.61 7.20
C LEU A 480 20.68 -0.84 7.38
N ASP A 481 20.94 -1.45 8.55
CA ASP A 481 20.43 -2.80 8.84
C ASP A 481 18.90 -2.86 8.83
N ILE A 482 18.23 -1.85 9.40
CA ILE A 482 16.77 -1.74 9.35
C ILE A 482 16.29 -1.63 7.89
N ILE A 483 16.89 -0.75 7.10
CA ILE A 483 16.53 -0.54 5.69
C ILE A 483 16.74 -1.81 4.87
N ARG A 484 17.90 -2.47 5.02
CA ARG A 484 18.23 -3.72 4.32
C ARG A 484 17.23 -4.84 4.62
N LYS A 485 16.72 -4.91 5.85
CA LYS A 485 15.72 -5.90 6.28
C LYS A 485 14.29 -5.58 5.87
N THR A 486 14.05 -4.38 5.38
CA THR A 486 12.72 -3.93 4.91
C THR A 486 12.68 -3.69 3.40
N LEU A 487 13.80 -3.73 2.70
CA LEU A 487 13.88 -3.67 1.24
C LEU A 487 13.92 -5.07 0.61
N PRO A 488 13.27 -5.22 -0.55
CA PRO A 488 12.32 -4.31 -1.19
C PRO A 488 10.93 -4.37 -0.55
N PRO A 489 10.05 -3.37 -0.72
CA PRO A 489 8.66 -3.48 -0.32
C PRO A 489 7.99 -4.62 -1.13
N LEU A 490 7.06 -5.33 -0.50
CA LEU A 490 6.42 -6.49 -1.09
C LEU A 490 5.46 -6.07 -2.20
N THR A 491 5.70 -6.53 -3.42
CA THR A 491 4.98 -6.06 -4.61
C THR A 491 4.31 -7.16 -5.43
N SER A 492 4.79 -8.37 -5.31
CA SER A 492 4.34 -9.51 -6.13
C SER A 492 3.76 -10.64 -5.30
N VAL A 493 3.91 -10.59 -3.99
CA VAL A 493 3.35 -11.59 -3.11
C VAL A 493 1.91 -11.18 -2.83
N THR A 494 1.01 -12.12 -2.96
CA THR A 494 -0.37 -11.95 -2.52
C THR A 494 -0.36 -11.86 -0.99
N ALA A 495 -0.04 -10.69 -0.49
CA ALA A 495 -0.15 -10.41 0.92
C ALA A 495 -1.55 -9.86 1.17
N GLU A 496 -2.32 -10.56 1.95
CA GLU A 496 -3.54 -10.05 2.49
C GLU A 496 -3.19 -9.26 3.73
N THR A 497 -3.39 -7.96 3.64
CA THR A 497 -3.03 -7.06 4.71
C THR A 497 -4.26 -6.51 5.39
N GLY A 498 -4.21 -6.35 6.69
CA GLY A 498 -5.31 -5.77 7.44
C GLY A 498 -4.85 -5.06 8.69
N ALA A 499 -5.34 -3.83 8.85
CA ALA A 499 -5.33 -3.15 10.13
C ALA A 499 -6.57 -3.61 10.91
N LEU A 500 -6.35 -4.28 12.04
CA LEU A 500 -7.39 -5.09 12.68
C LEU A 500 -8.18 -4.36 13.77
N ASN A 501 -7.66 -3.27 14.30
CA ASN A 501 -8.27 -2.55 15.42
C ASN A 501 -8.32 -1.05 15.16
N MET A 502 -8.87 -0.67 14.01
CA MET A 502 -9.03 0.74 13.65
C MET A 502 -10.29 1.32 14.28
N ASP A 503 -10.11 2.41 15.02
CA ASP A 503 -11.20 3.26 15.45
C ASP A 503 -10.98 4.65 14.87
N PHE A 504 -11.76 5.01 13.85
CA PHE A 504 -11.69 6.30 13.21
C PHE A 504 -12.74 7.24 13.77
N PRO A 505 -12.37 8.28 14.48
CA PRO A 505 -13.33 9.32 14.78
C PRO A 505 -13.70 10.07 13.51
N ALA A 506 -14.99 10.16 13.25
CA ALA A 506 -15.57 10.69 12.01
C ALA A 506 -15.19 12.14 11.67
N TYR A 507 -14.66 12.89 12.62
CA TYR A 507 -14.34 14.32 12.46
C TYR A 507 -12.88 14.61 12.07
N THR A 508 -12.02 13.60 12.06
CA THR A 508 -10.56 13.79 11.90
C THR A 508 -10.19 14.23 10.50
N TRP A 509 -11.01 13.88 9.54
CA TRP A 509 -10.72 14.11 8.13
C TRP A 509 -10.60 15.59 7.75
N THR A 510 -11.57 16.40 8.06
CA THR A 510 -11.60 17.82 7.70
C THR A 510 -10.46 18.62 8.31
N LYS A 511 -10.03 18.25 9.52
CA LYS A 511 -8.88 18.88 10.15
C LYS A 511 -7.55 18.44 9.55
N LEU A 512 -7.46 17.23 9.03
CA LEU A 512 -6.22 16.66 8.48
C LEU A 512 -5.97 17.08 7.02
N HIS A 513 -7.00 17.25 6.22
CA HIS A 513 -6.87 17.64 4.82
C HIS A 513 -6.89 19.14 4.55
N GLY A 514 -7.36 19.93 5.49
CA GLY A 514 -7.46 21.38 5.30
C GLY A 514 -6.11 22.09 5.25
N PHE A 515 -5.02 21.43 5.62
CA PHE A 515 -3.77 22.13 5.84
C PHE A 515 -2.56 21.29 5.51
N ALA A 516 -2.14 21.36 4.29
CA ALA A 516 -0.75 21.20 4.01
C ALA A 516 -0.03 22.44 4.51
N VAL A 517 0.04 22.62 5.78
CA VAL A 517 0.93 23.65 6.32
C VAL A 517 2.33 23.12 6.27
N GLN A 518 3.07 23.79 5.58
CA GLN A 518 4.46 23.64 5.37
C GLN A 518 5.21 24.38 6.42
N SER A 519 5.68 23.68 7.37
CA SER A 519 6.85 24.13 8.13
C SER A 519 8.11 23.64 7.42
N HIS A 520 8.27 24.02 6.14
CA HIS A 520 9.36 23.54 5.31
C HIS A 520 10.67 24.28 5.48
N GLU A 521 10.72 25.26 6.35
CA GLU A 521 11.85 26.18 6.35
C GLU A 521 13.02 25.77 7.23
N THR A 522 12.89 24.76 8.07
CA THR A 522 14.04 24.32 8.89
C THR A 522 14.04 22.81 9.05
N PRO A 523 15.18 22.14 8.77
CA PRO A 523 15.41 20.80 9.27
C PRO A 523 15.40 20.87 10.79
N VAL A 524 14.37 20.36 11.42
CA VAL A 524 14.34 20.26 12.87
C VAL A 524 15.17 19.05 13.25
N GLU A 525 16.28 19.22 13.94
CA GLU A 525 16.96 18.15 14.64
C GLU A 525 16.07 17.70 15.77
N MET A 526 15.58 16.45 15.70
CA MET A 526 14.37 16.02 16.40
C MET A 526 14.61 15.03 17.54
N GLU A 527 15.82 14.95 18.07
CA GLU A 527 16.08 14.01 19.17
C GLU A 527 15.35 14.39 20.48
N ASP A 528 14.96 15.65 20.65
CA ASP A 528 14.43 16.17 21.92
C ASP A 528 13.14 16.99 21.85
N VAL A 529 12.41 16.95 20.73
CA VAL A 529 11.15 17.71 20.66
C VAL A 529 10.04 16.99 21.40
N ASP A 530 9.47 17.65 22.40
CA ASP A 530 8.24 17.22 23.06
C ASP A 530 7.16 17.04 22.00
N LEU A 531 6.51 15.88 21.99
CA LEU A 531 5.42 15.56 21.06
C LEU A 531 4.34 16.62 21.05
N LYS A 532 4.07 17.26 22.19
CA LYS A 532 3.12 18.36 22.31
C LYS A 532 3.59 19.59 21.54
N GLU A 533 4.86 19.96 21.63
CA GLU A 533 5.44 21.08 20.91
C GLU A 533 5.46 20.82 19.40
N ALA A 534 5.76 19.60 18.98
CA ALA A 534 5.68 19.20 17.57
C ALA A 534 4.25 19.27 17.02
N TYR A 535 3.26 18.88 17.81
CA TYR A 535 1.84 19.02 17.45
C TYR A 535 1.40 20.48 17.39
N ASP A 536 1.82 21.29 18.35
CA ASP A 536 1.48 22.73 18.40
C ASP A 536 2.14 23.51 17.28
N MET A 537 3.38 23.19 16.91
CA MET A 537 4.08 23.84 15.78
C MET A 537 3.45 23.52 14.43
N ALA A 538 2.95 22.32 14.26
CA ALA A 538 2.35 21.92 13.00
C ALA A 538 0.93 22.50 12.79
N GLY A 539 0.21 22.86 13.87
CA GLY A 539 -1.18 23.35 13.80
C GLY A 539 -2.20 22.42 13.14
N ILE A 540 -1.76 21.22 12.80
CA ILE A 540 -2.40 20.31 11.84
C ILE A 540 -2.87 19.05 12.55
N TYR A 541 -2.15 18.63 13.58
CA TYR A 541 -2.43 17.38 14.24
C TYR A 541 -3.41 17.58 15.38
N PRO A 542 -4.33 16.65 15.61
CA PRO A 542 -5.13 16.64 16.82
C PRO A 542 -4.20 16.63 18.04
N THR A 543 -4.60 17.27 19.11
CA THR A 543 -3.84 17.23 20.36
C THR A 543 -3.64 15.80 20.83
N MET A 544 -2.62 15.56 21.67
CA MET A 544 -2.40 14.21 22.24
C MET A 544 -3.61 13.70 23.01
N GLU A 545 -4.44 14.60 23.53
CA GLU A 545 -5.69 14.27 24.23
C GLU A 545 -6.77 13.76 23.26
N ASP A 546 -6.71 14.19 22.00
CA ASP A 546 -7.58 13.70 20.92
C ASP A 546 -6.97 12.50 20.15
N ALA A 547 -5.79 12.05 20.56
CA ALA A 547 -5.07 11.00 19.88
C ALA A 547 -5.69 9.64 20.18
N HIS A 548 -6.66 9.26 19.39
CA HIS A 548 -7.11 7.87 19.35
C HIS A 548 -5.99 6.93 18.95
N PRO A 549 -5.91 5.74 19.51
CA PRO A 549 -4.97 4.74 19.05
C PRO A 549 -5.30 4.42 17.58
N PHE A 550 -4.40 4.79 16.69
CA PHE A 550 -4.44 4.30 15.31
C PHE A 550 -4.26 2.78 15.35
N SER A 551 -4.50 2.11 14.23
CA SER A 551 -4.37 0.67 14.20
C SER A 551 -3.02 0.21 14.78
N THR A 552 -3.07 -0.47 15.91
CA THR A 552 -1.90 -0.98 16.62
C THR A 552 -1.65 -2.45 16.35
N LEU A 553 -2.61 -3.15 15.74
CA LEU A 553 -2.54 -4.56 15.40
C LEU A 553 -2.82 -4.76 13.91
N TRP A 554 -1.91 -5.44 13.23
CA TRP A 554 -1.98 -5.75 11.81
C TRP A 554 -1.75 -7.23 11.56
N SER A 555 -2.33 -7.74 10.48
CA SER A 555 -2.13 -9.09 9.98
C SER A 555 -1.76 -9.03 8.50
N PHE A 556 -0.72 -9.76 8.12
CA PHE A 556 -0.24 -9.89 6.76
C PHE A 556 -0.16 -11.38 6.41
N HIS A 557 -0.96 -11.80 5.44
CA HIS A 557 -0.99 -13.20 5.01
C HIS A 557 -0.19 -13.36 3.73
N PHE A 558 0.61 -14.42 3.69
CA PHE A 558 1.50 -14.73 2.59
C PHE A 558 1.18 -16.10 2.01
N ASP A 559 1.17 -16.17 0.69
CA ASP A 559 1.20 -17.38 -0.11
C ASP A 559 2.39 -17.26 -1.06
N HIS A 560 3.48 -17.93 -0.75
CA HIS A 560 4.73 -17.80 -1.47
C HIS A 560 5.59 -19.05 -1.36
N ALA A 561 6.25 -19.42 -2.47
CA ALA A 561 7.14 -20.59 -2.54
C ALA A 561 6.46 -21.92 -2.14
N GLY A 562 5.14 -22.04 -2.33
CA GLY A 562 4.35 -23.21 -1.94
C GLY A 562 4.04 -23.30 -0.46
N GLU A 563 4.28 -22.23 0.29
CA GLU A 563 4.05 -22.11 1.73
C GLU A 563 3.08 -20.97 2.05
N ASN A 564 2.28 -21.15 3.10
CA ASN A 564 1.38 -20.16 3.65
C ASN A 564 1.80 -19.79 5.07
N TRP A 565 1.79 -18.49 5.39
CA TRP A 565 2.03 -18.03 6.75
C TRP A 565 1.41 -16.66 7.00
N THR A 566 1.36 -16.30 8.26
CA THR A 566 0.89 -14.98 8.70
C THR A 566 2.02 -14.24 9.41
N VAL A 567 2.14 -12.97 9.14
CA VAL A 567 2.97 -12.05 9.92
C VAL A 567 2.05 -11.13 10.72
N MET A 568 2.14 -11.19 12.02
CA MET A 568 1.47 -10.26 12.93
C MET A 568 2.38 -9.05 13.16
N GLY A 569 1.85 -7.85 12.94
CA GLY A 569 2.49 -6.59 13.27
C GLY A 569 1.79 -5.91 14.44
N ARG A 570 2.53 -5.63 15.51
CA ARG A 570 2.10 -4.72 16.58
C ARG A 570 2.90 -3.43 16.49
N PHE A 571 2.22 -2.31 16.36
CA PHE A 571 2.84 -0.99 16.20
C PHE A 571 2.36 -0.07 17.32
N ALA A 572 3.28 0.34 18.18
CA ALA A 572 2.97 1.19 19.30
C ALA A 572 2.80 2.65 18.89
N THR A 573 1.73 2.95 18.15
CA THR A 573 1.33 4.34 17.84
C THR A 573 0.88 5.11 19.08
N VAL A 574 0.58 4.38 20.15
CA VAL A 574 0.52 4.79 21.55
C VAL A 574 1.24 3.70 22.36
N PRO A 575 1.68 3.95 23.61
CA PRO A 575 2.25 2.89 24.45
C PRO A 575 1.27 1.72 24.59
N LEU A 576 1.75 0.50 24.38
CA LEU A 576 0.94 -0.72 24.47
C LEU A 576 1.29 -1.50 25.74
N GLU A 577 0.26 -1.85 26.50
CA GLU A 577 0.41 -2.77 27.62
C GLU A 577 0.68 -4.20 27.14
N ALA A 578 1.23 -5.01 28.04
CA ALA A 578 1.34 -6.45 27.79
C ALA A 578 -0.05 -7.07 27.64
N SER A 579 -0.24 -7.91 26.64
CA SER A 579 -1.54 -8.49 26.33
C SER A 579 -1.41 -9.82 25.61
N THR A 580 -2.46 -10.63 25.67
CA THR A 580 -2.59 -11.81 24.81
C THR A 580 -3.33 -11.44 23.54
N VAL A 581 -2.77 -11.76 22.38
CA VAL A 581 -3.45 -11.64 21.08
C VAL A 581 -3.98 -13.02 20.72
N GLY A 582 -5.31 -13.16 20.65
CA GLY A 582 -5.97 -14.40 20.20
C GLY A 582 -5.67 -14.66 18.71
N LEU A 583 -5.42 -15.92 18.35
CA LEU A 583 -5.14 -16.30 16.96
C LEU A 583 -6.31 -15.95 16.03
N GLU A 584 -7.53 -16.05 16.50
CA GLU A 584 -8.73 -15.64 15.77
C GLU A 584 -8.76 -14.13 15.47
N GLN A 585 -8.12 -13.30 16.31
CA GLN A 585 -8.03 -11.86 16.07
C GLN A 585 -7.17 -11.51 14.87
N ILE A 586 -6.23 -12.40 14.51
CA ILE A 586 -5.35 -12.27 13.37
C ILE A 586 -5.69 -13.25 12.25
N ASN A 587 -6.92 -13.75 12.26
CA ASN A 587 -7.51 -14.64 11.25
C ASN A 587 -6.80 -16.00 11.12
N LEU A 588 -6.32 -16.54 12.23
CA LEU A 588 -5.76 -17.90 12.33
C LEU A 588 -6.70 -18.82 13.13
N ASP A 589 -6.62 -20.12 12.84
CA ASP A 589 -7.38 -21.13 13.57
C ASP A 589 -6.87 -21.26 15.01
N PRO A 590 -7.66 -20.90 16.03
CA PRO A 590 -7.22 -20.95 17.42
C PRO A 590 -7.01 -22.38 17.95
N GLU A 591 -7.52 -23.41 17.26
CA GLU A 591 -7.33 -24.83 17.64
C GLU A 591 -6.07 -25.44 17.03
N ALA A 592 -5.48 -24.77 16.03
CA ALA A 592 -4.24 -25.22 15.39
C ALA A 592 -2.99 -24.72 16.15
N GLU A 593 -1.88 -25.42 15.97
CA GLU A 593 -0.59 -25.08 16.53
C GLU A 593 0.28 -24.36 15.51
N TYR A 594 0.92 -23.25 15.89
CA TYR A 594 1.77 -22.44 15.02
C TYR A 594 3.14 -22.23 15.62
N HIS A 595 4.19 -22.34 14.81
CA HIS A 595 5.51 -21.83 15.14
C HIS A 595 5.45 -20.30 15.18
N ALA A 596 5.99 -19.69 16.25
CA ALA A 596 6.08 -18.24 16.40
C ALA A 596 7.54 -17.78 16.38
N PHE A 597 7.85 -16.75 15.58
CA PHE A 597 9.19 -16.19 15.44
C PHE A 597 9.15 -14.64 15.49
N ASP A 598 9.89 -14.04 16.45
CA ASP A 598 10.04 -12.59 16.54
C ASP A 598 11.18 -12.12 15.62
N PHE A 599 10.81 -11.44 14.52
CA PHE A 599 11.75 -11.06 13.48
C PHE A 599 12.83 -10.08 13.98
N TRP A 600 12.44 -9.01 14.68
CA TRP A 600 13.42 -8.00 15.08
C TRP A 600 14.37 -8.48 16.17
N LYS A 601 13.95 -9.43 16.99
CA LYS A 601 14.80 -10.10 17.98
C LYS A 601 15.56 -11.29 17.42
N GLN A 602 15.19 -11.78 16.23
CA GLN A 602 15.72 -13.02 15.66
C GLN A 602 15.57 -14.20 16.63
N GLU A 603 14.38 -14.31 17.24
CA GLU A 603 14.10 -15.26 18.31
C GLU A 603 12.92 -16.16 17.96
N TYR A 604 13.14 -17.46 18.09
CA TYR A 604 12.06 -18.43 18.04
C TYR A 604 11.35 -18.49 19.38
N LEU A 605 10.06 -18.18 19.41
CA LEU A 605 9.25 -18.07 20.62
C LEU A 605 8.62 -19.41 21.05
N GLY A 606 8.78 -20.46 20.25
CA GLY A 606 8.13 -21.76 20.47
C GLY A 606 6.90 -21.93 19.58
N THR A 607 6.04 -22.89 19.99
CA THR A 607 4.73 -23.10 19.35
C THR A 607 3.63 -22.51 20.21
N VAL A 608 2.58 -22.00 19.55
CA VAL A 608 1.44 -21.36 20.21
C VAL A 608 0.12 -21.94 19.70
N THR A 609 -0.88 -21.99 20.60
CA THR A 609 -2.26 -22.41 20.33
C THR A 609 -3.19 -21.48 21.09
N GLY A 610 -4.32 -21.10 20.49
CA GLY A 610 -5.31 -20.20 21.10
C GLY A 610 -4.90 -18.73 21.09
N GLY A 611 -3.67 -18.38 21.45
CA GLY A 611 -3.20 -17.01 21.50
C GLY A 611 -1.71 -16.89 21.77
N LEU A 612 -1.19 -15.68 21.58
CA LEU A 612 0.21 -15.33 21.75
C LEU A 612 0.35 -14.26 22.84
N GLU A 613 1.18 -14.54 23.85
CA GLU A 613 1.57 -13.56 24.86
C GLU A 613 2.51 -12.52 24.26
N CYS A 614 2.11 -11.26 24.33
CA CYS A 614 2.83 -10.14 23.75
C CYS A 614 3.28 -9.18 24.86
N PRO A 615 4.56 -8.77 24.89
CA PRO A 615 5.06 -7.82 25.87
C PRO A 615 4.48 -6.41 25.66
N ALA A 616 4.61 -5.57 26.67
CA ALA A 616 4.40 -4.13 26.52
C ALA A 616 5.37 -3.55 25.47
N LEU A 617 4.93 -2.53 24.78
CA LEU A 617 5.74 -1.79 23.81
C LEU A 617 5.71 -0.30 24.15
N GLU A 618 6.88 0.31 24.15
CA GLU A 618 7.02 1.75 24.25
C GLU A 618 6.57 2.46 22.99
N LEU A 619 6.25 3.74 23.11
CA LEU A 619 5.84 4.59 22.00
C LEU A 619 6.83 4.49 20.81
N GLY A 620 6.30 4.23 19.64
CA GLY A 620 7.06 4.14 18.39
C GLY A 620 7.74 2.80 18.14
N CYS A 621 7.72 1.88 19.12
CA CYS A 621 8.25 0.53 18.90
C CYS A 621 7.29 -0.35 18.11
N CYS A 622 7.83 -1.36 17.46
CA CYS A 622 7.04 -2.41 16.82
C CYS A 622 7.49 -3.81 17.22
N GLN A 623 6.59 -4.75 17.08
CA GLN A 623 6.85 -6.18 17.18
C GLN A 623 6.31 -6.87 15.94
N ILE A 624 7.16 -7.64 15.25
CA ILE A 624 6.81 -8.35 14.02
C ILE A 624 7.02 -9.85 14.26
N ILE A 625 5.93 -10.61 14.25
CA ILE A 625 5.95 -12.04 14.56
C ILE A 625 5.43 -12.85 13.39
N GLY A 626 6.27 -13.75 12.88
CA GLY A 626 5.88 -14.78 11.91
C GLY A 626 5.18 -15.95 12.59
N LEU A 627 4.08 -16.39 12.01
CA LEU A 627 3.27 -17.52 12.47
C LEU A 627 3.10 -18.51 11.32
N ARG A 628 3.67 -19.70 11.47
CA ARG A 628 3.55 -20.80 10.51
C ARG A 628 2.91 -22.01 11.16
N LYS A 629 1.88 -22.57 10.53
CA LYS A 629 1.21 -23.78 11.03
C LYS A 629 2.21 -24.93 11.14
N VAL A 630 2.22 -25.61 12.29
CA VAL A 630 3.13 -26.72 12.56
C VAL A 630 2.86 -27.86 11.60
N GLN A 631 3.92 -28.33 10.92
CA GLN A 631 3.89 -29.48 10.05
C GLN A 631 4.58 -30.68 10.73
N LYS A 632 4.29 -31.89 10.22
CA LYS A 632 4.90 -33.12 10.72
C LYS A 632 6.27 -33.42 10.10
N VAL A 633 6.82 -32.51 9.33
CA VAL A 633 8.12 -32.60 8.65
C VAL A 633 8.96 -31.39 9.01
N PRO A 634 10.29 -31.42 8.88
CA PRO A 634 11.12 -30.24 9.06
C PRO A 634 10.66 -29.10 8.16
N GLN A 635 10.60 -27.90 8.71
CA GLN A 635 9.90 -26.78 8.12
C GLN A 635 10.71 -25.49 8.21
N PHE A 636 10.74 -24.70 7.15
CA PHE A 636 11.26 -23.34 7.15
C PHE A 636 10.38 -22.44 8.03
N ILE A 637 11.01 -21.64 8.91
CA ILE A 637 10.29 -20.77 9.85
C ILE A 637 10.41 -19.30 9.45
N ALA A 638 11.63 -18.82 9.28
CA ALA A 638 11.93 -17.42 9.01
C ALA A 638 13.37 -17.26 8.53
N SER A 639 13.72 -16.07 8.07
CA SER A 639 15.12 -15.66 7.89
C SER A 639 15.39 -14.30 8.53
N SER A 640 16.67 -13.94 8.62
CA SER A 640 17.08 -12.60 9.01
C SER A 640 17.06 -11.60 7.84
N ARG A 641 16.75 -12.05 6.61
CA ARG A 641 16.87 -11.24 5.39
C ARG A 641 15.77 -10.20 5.26
N HIS A 642 14.52 -10.57 5.52
CA HIS A 642 13.39 -9.66 5.27
C HIS A 642 12.27 -9.82 6.29
N VAL A 643 11.68 -8.68 6.67
CA VAL A 643 10.63 -8.56 7.69
C VAL A 643 9.36 -9.40 7.41
N SER A 644 9.15 -9.85 6.20
CA SER A 644 8.08 -10.78 5.81
C SER A 644 8.31 -12.24 6.24
N MET A 645 9.31 -12.54 7.05
CA MET A 645 9.81 -13.90 7.28
C MET A 645 10.38 -14.55 6.00
N ASP A 646 10.81 -13.69 5.09
CA ASP A 646 11.48 -13.96 3.82
C ASP A 646 10.59 -14.45 2.66
N ALA A 647 9.63 -13.62 2.29
CA ALA A 647 8.98 -13.72 0.98
C ALA A 647 9.84 -13.14 -0.17
N VAL A 648 11.10 -12.78 0.10
CA VAL A 648 11.99 -12.09 -0.85
C VAL A 648 13.07 -13.01 -1.39
N SER A 649 13.86 -13.64 -0.54
CA SER A 649 15.00 -14.46 -0.98
C SER A 649 14.63 -15.94 -1.20
N VAL A 650 13.68 -16.50 -0.48
CA VAL A 650 13.22 -17.88 -0.68
C VAL A 650 12.34 -17.95 -1.93
N LYS A 651 12.74 -18.76 -2.92
CA LYS A 651 12.02 -18.90 -4.19
C LYS A 651 11.23 -20.20 -4.28
N GLU A 652 11.76 -21.26 -3.74
CA GLU A 652 11.14 -22.58 -3.76
C GLU A 652 11.54 -23.38 -2.54
N LEU A 653 10.60 -24.16 -2.02
CA LEU A 653 10.77 -25.13 -0.95
C LEU A 653 10.24 -26.48 -1.44
N SER A 654 11.05 -27.51 -1.40
CA SER A 654 10.62 -28.84 -1.87
C SER A 654 11.27 -29.98 -1.09
N TRP A 655 10.49 -31.06 -0.90
CA TRP A 655 10.95 -32.28 -0.25
C TRP A 655 11.32 -33.35 -1.28
N SER A 656 12.47 -34.03 -1.06
CA SER A 656 12.90 -35.16 -1.83
C SER A 656 13.47 -36.24 -0.89
N GLY A 657 12.67 -37.26 -0.57
CA GLY A 657 13.05 -38.27 0.41
C GLY A 657 13.23 -37.68 1.82
N SER A 658 14.48 -37.68 2.31
CA SER A 658 14.85 -37.08 3.60
C SER A 658 15.59 -35.74 3.45
N VAL A 659 15.45 -35.06 2.31
CA VAL A 659 16.13 -33.80 2.02
C VAL A 659 15.12 -32.69 1.80
N LEU A 660 15.23 -31.60 2.55
CA LEU A 660 14.56 -30.31 2.27
C LEU A 660 15.48 -29.50 1.37
N ASN A 661 14.99 -29.17 0.17
CA ASN A 661 15.66 -28.31 -0.77
C ASN A 661 15.05 -26.90 -0.68
N VAL A 662 15.92 -25.90 -0.66
CA VAL A 662 15.54 -24.48 -0.58
C VAL A 662 16.30 -23.71 -1.65
N GLU A 663 15.58 -23.14 -2.61
CA GLU A 663 16.18 -22.27 -3.62
C GLU A 663 16.13 -20.83 -3.15
N LEU A 664 17.30 -20.20 -3.09
CA LEU A 664 17.50 -18.86 -2.55
C LEU A 664 18.06 -17.91 -3.60
N THR A 665 17.69 -16.64 -3.50
CA THR A 665 18.29 -15.56 -4.29
C THR A 665 18.76 -14.42 -3.39
N GLY A 666 19.90 -13.84 -3.74
CA GLY A 666 20.52 -12.71 -3.04
C GLY A 666 21.74 -12.20 -3.80
N ALA A 667 22.28 -11.07 -3.40
CA ALA A 667 23.54 -10.59 -3.98
C ALA A 667 24.75 -11.30 -3.36
N PRO A 668 25.86 -11.50 -4.12
CA PRO A 668 27.09 -12.01 -3.57
C PRO A 668 27.56 -11.16 -2.39
N GLY A 669 27.98 -11.83 -1.32
CA GLY A 669 28.40 -11.17 -0.07
C GLY A 669 27.28 -11.01 0.98
N MET A 670 26.03 -11.23 0.64
CA MET A 670 24.95 -11.31 1.64
C MET A 670 25.12 -12.53 2.55
N ASN A 671 24.72 -12.36 3.81
CA ASN A 671 24.93 -13.35 4.86
C ASN A 671 23.70 -13.57 5.76
N PRO A 672 22.51 -13.83 5.20
CA PRO A 672 21.33 -14.06 6.01
C PRO A 672 21.37 -15.40 6.76
N VAL A 673 20.62 -15.45 7.86
CA VAL A 673 20.37 -16.66 8.65
C VAL A 673 18.98 -17.19 8.32
N TYR A 674 18.88 -18.46 8.03
CA TYR A 674 17.61 -19.18 7.76
C TYR A 674 17.31 -20.12 8.91
N TYR A 675 16.09 -20.10 9.42
CA TYR A 675 15.65 -20.87 10.58
C TYR A 675 14.70 -21.97 10.17
N PHE A 676 14.97 -23.19 10.67
CA PHE A 676 14.15 -24.37 10.38
C PHE A 676 13.75 -25.07 11.68
N ALA A 677 12.49 -25.47 11.79
CA ALA A 677 12.02 -26.31 12.87
C ALA A 677 12.15 -27.79 12.49
N VAL A 678 12.55 -28.62 13.45
CA VAL A 678 12.69 -30.07 13.29
C VAL A 678 11.71 -30.78 14.24
N PRO A 679 10.65 -31.42 13.74
CA PRO A 679 9.71 -32.15 14.57
C PRO A 679 10.29 -33.46 15.08
N ASP A 680 9.62 -34.07 16.08
CA ASP A 680 10.00 -35.38 16.61
C ASP A 680 9.97 -36.44 15.52
N GLY A 681 10.97 -37.29 15.51
CA GLY A 681 11.13 -38.37 14.52
C GLY A 681 12.07 -38.03 13.36
N PHE A 682 12.57 -36.79 13.31
CA PHE A 682 13.61 -36.34 12.39
C PHE A 682 14.88 -35.99 13.16
N GLU A 683 16.03 -36.32 12.58
CA GLU A 683 17.33 -35.94 13.11
C GLU A 683 18.12 -35.22 12.00
N PHE A 684 18.52 -33.99 12.29
CA PHE A 684 19.32 -33.22 11.33
C PHE A 684 20.71 -33.80 11.19
N CYS A 685 21.11 -34.12 9.96
CA CYS A 685 22.42 -34.68 9.62
C CYS A 685 23.41 -33.60 9.14
N THR A 686 23.06 -32.86 8.11
CA THR A 686 23.95 -31.86 7.50
C THR A 686 23.18 -30.87 6.62
N ALA A 687 23.82 -29.72 6.35
CA ALA A 687 23.39 -28.79 5.32
C ALA A 687 24.52 -28.57 4.31
N GLU A 688 24.15 -28.41 3.04
CA GLU A 688 25.06 -28.15 1.94
C GLU A 688 24.49 -26.96 1.11
N ALA A 689 25.34 -26.04 0.70
CA ALA A 689 24.96 -24.91 -0.15
C ALA A 689 25.75 -24.97 -1.47
N ALA A 690 25.04 -24.96 -2.59
CA ALA A 690 25.63 -24.78 -3.91
C ALA A 690 25.41 -23.32 -4.37
N GLY A 691 26.46 -22.64 -4.82
CA GLY A 691 26.42 -21.20 -5.11
C GLY A 691 26.78 -20.31 -3.94
N GLY A 692 27.21 -20.92 -2.83
CA GLY A 692 27.64 -20.24 -1.63
C GLY A 692 28.20 -21.22 -0.59
N THR A 693 28.41 -20.72 0.64
CA THR A 693 28.80 -21.56 1.78
C THR A 693 27.75 -21.46 2.89
N CYS A 694 27.65 -22.49 3.72
CA CYS A 694 26.76 -22.45 4.87
C CYS A 694 27.41 -23.04 6.13
N SER A 695 26.95 -22.55 7.29
CA SER A 695 27.25 -23.12 8.60
C SER A 695 25.97 -23.25 9.42
N CYS A 696 25.91 -24.23 10.30
CA CYS A 696 24.70 -24.55 11.05
C CYS A 696 24.93 -24.45 12.56
N ARG A 697 23.93 -23.93 13.24
CA ARG A 697 23.81 -23.96 14.70
C ARG A 697 22.49 -24.63 15.04
N ILE A 698 22.52 -25.50 16.04
CA ILE A 698 21.30 -26.20 16.51
C ILE A 698 21.03 -25.76 17.93
N ASP A 699 19.85 -25.27 18.15
CA ASP A 699 19.32 -25.00 19.48
C ASP A 699 17.97 -25.72 19.64
N LYS A 700 17.98 -26.78 20.49
CA LYS A 700 16.81 -27.64 20.69
C LYS A 700 16.29 -28.22 19.37
N LYS A 701 15.12 -27.77 18.93
CA LYS A 701 14.44 -28.22 17.71
C LYS A 701 14.56 -27.20 16.55
N ILE A 702 15.39 -26.19 16.70
CA ILE A 702 15.61 -25.17 15.66
C ILE A 702 17.03 -25.30 15.10
N ILE A 703 17.12 -25.29 13.80
CA ILE A 703 18.38 -25.19 13.06
C ILE A 703 18.46 -23.77 12.51
N ALA A 704 19.50 -23.05 12.86
CA ALA A 704 19.87 -21.78 12.24
C ALA A 704 21.00 -22.03 11.24
N VAL A 705 20.77 -21.74 9.98
CA VAL A 705 21.73 -21.89 8.88
C VAL A 705 22.17 -20.52 8.41
N ASP A 706 23.44 -20.19 8.70
CA ASP A 706 24.09 -19.00 8.16
C ASP A 706 24.48 -19.30 6.70
N VAL A 707 23.97 -18.55 5.73
CA VAL A 707 24.26 -18.75 4.31
C VAL A 707 25.01 -17.55 3.77
N ASN A 708 26.22 -17.78 3.27
CA ASN A 708 26.98 -16.75 2.56
C ASN A 708 26.82 -16.94 1.06
N PHE A 709 26.26 -15.93 0.40
CA PHE A 709 26.06 -15.93 -1.04
C PHE A 709 27.38 -15.62 -1.76
N GLU A 710 27.86 -16.56 -2.58
CA GLU A 710 28.98 -16.35 -3.50
C GLU A 710 28.49 -16.03 -4.92
N THR A 711 27.25 -16.42 -5.22
CA THR A 711 26.54 -16.14 -6.45
C THR A 711 25.13 -15.62 -6.13
N GLU A 712 24.41 -15.08 -7.14
CA GLU A 712 23.05 -14.57 -6.97
C GLU A 712 22.02 -15.66 -6.63
N GLN A 713 22.36 -16.92 -6.83
CA GLN A 713 21.48 -18.07 -6.57
C GLN A 713 22.20 -19.08 -5.70
N VAL A 714 21.54 -19.53 -4.65
CA VAL A 714 22.03 -20.57 -3.75
C VAL A 714 20.99 -21.64 -3.59
N SER A 715 21.38 -22.90 -3.91
CA SER A 715 20.58 -24.08 -3.61
C SER A 715 21.05 -24.67 -2.27
N LEU A 716 20.25 -24.52 -1.24
CA LEU A 716 20.50 -25.04 0.10
C LEU A 716 19.78 -26.39 0.28
N LYS A 717 20.50 -27.40 0.76
CA LYS A 717 19.98 -28.73 1.03
C LYS A 717 20.20 -29.11 2.48
N LEU A 718 19.12 -29.40 3.20
CA LEU A 718 19.16 -29.92 4.57
C LEU A 718 18.79 -31.39 4.54
N LYS A 719 19.64 -32.24 5.11
CA LYS A 719 19.43 -33.70 5.20
C LYS A 719 19.03 -34.10 6.62
N PHE A 720 18.03 -34.95 6.71
CA PHE A 720 17.45 -35.45 7.96
C PHE A 720 17.46 -36.98 8.00
#